data_ce2c76d3d0b73cb62c2a5980662f5f01
#
_entry.id   ce2c76d3d0b73cb62c2a5980662f5f01
#
_cell.length_a   1.000
_cell.length_b   1.000
_cell.length_c   1.000
_cell.angle_alpha   90.00
_cell.angle_beta   90.00
_cell.angle_gamma   90.00
#
_symmetry.space_group_name_H-M   'P 1'
#
loop_
_entity.id
_entity.type
_entity.pdbx_description
1 polymer ?
#
loop_
_entity_poly.entity_id
_entity_poly.type
_entity_poly.pdbx_seq_one_letter_code
_entity_poly.pdbx_strand_id
1 'polypeptide(L)'
;MKSVILSLLLFSFGWLALKPKDINSAKIPPKKTELRIVQDEKAGTISVFRLNEKQPILTQNAKADFRPYLHPIQAPDGKGVLTEYSPGHHKHQTGIYWGYTRVNGRDYFHHPEGDYWRRVSAKVIKSKGPEVKWETVYDLLDEKGAAVLTETQTWVMREQDGKYLLDLEWAGEAQTDVTIGKYDYGGLFVRMPWKQGIKGDVINAARQKNEKAEGQRAMWVDIGMQVEGRNDLAHIAIFDHPENKGFPHYWRVDGQLGAGPARARKGDWQIKKGKVEVIKHQLVIYTGEFSDVKMTKTWGEFSGQEMEYALWGVAQQEGRDAKFLTPEEAVANMTLKEGFKVNTWASEPMMTQPMAFCWDDRGRLWIAENRDYESRGHGFSNAGNSRILILEDTNHDGVADTKKVFLEGIAFPSAMAVGFDGLYLGAPPNLLFVPDRNHDDVADMENIEVKLTGWGIRDRHETLNSLHWGPDGWLYGCQGFATPSKVRKPEGKGKLYRHKDPFPEDILQGEGVDINGGVWRYHPTKDKFEVVAHGFSNPWGIDYDAKGQLFISACVIPHMWHVILGGIYHRQGGQHFNPYIYSDIRTIADHSHRSAHGGARVYQSDAFPEEHKGRIFMANIHEHAVLSDILNKKGSGFVAKHGDELLTANNAQWVGFSMEVGPDGGLYVLDWHDADICGKEVVNGETGRIFRIMPKESLAKNWEGRYDDLAKMTDKQLVELQKSPSDWHSRRARVILQSRATKGSLDNNALADLQTIFQSNANSDYRLRALWGLHVTGAITSSDLLKSLSDTDEYIRAWAIQLLCEDKAPSAEALIQFVKMAKEDTSPVVRLYLISAMQRIDNESAWKIAEQLARHGEDNEDHNLPKMIWFGLEPLVKTNPNRALELASQTEIPLIAKYVARRIVDANAPETVITALAKNPKNQVSMLEGMRDGLEGRFDLKAPANWTAVYAKLRLAKGDAPQLAQQIAQRFGDTEATQKSMLTLKNKNAPLVQRQQALQAIAARKREELV
;
A
#
# COMPACT_ATOMS: atom_id res chain seq x y z
N MET A 1 51.65 20.78 -4.42
CA MET A 1 51.36 20.22 -3.11
C MET A 1 50.57 21.22 -2.30
N LYS A 2 49.28 21.21 -2.39
CA LYS A 2 48.24 21.86 -1.57
C LYS A 2 47.00 21.95 -2.44
N SER A 3 46.31 20.84 -2.67
CA SER A 3 44.93 20.74 -3.26
C SER A 3 44.49 19.30 -3.44
N VAL A 4 44.62 18.48 -2.42
CA VAL A 4 44.08 17.09 -2.38
C VAL A 4 43.76 16.70 -0.93
N ILE A 5 43.04 17.50 -0.19
CA ILE A 5 42.39 17.12 1.08
C ILE A 5 41.18 18.02 1.26
N LEU A 6 40.13 17.84 0.44
CA LEU A 6 38.82 18.40 0.70
C LEU A 6 37.72 17.67 -0.10
N SER A 7 37.81 16.36 -0.20
CA SER A 7 36.77 15.56 -0.88
C SER A 7 36.45 14.22 -0.23
N LEU A 8 36.65 14.11 1.10
CA LEU A 8 36.37 12.86 1.83
C LEU A 8 35.59 13.08 3.14
N LEU A 9 34.75 14.10 3.20
CA LEU A 9 33.91 14.36 4.39
C LEU A 9 32.46 14.80 4.05
N LEU A 10 31.85 14.26 2.99
CA LEU A 10 30.46 14.57 2.62
C LEU A 10 29.70 13.34 2.12
N PHE A 11 29.91 12.14 2.71
CA PHE A 11 29.04 10.99 2.46
C PHE A 11 28.77 10.19 3.75
N SER A 12 28.31 10.90 4.78
CA SER A 12 27.66 10.30 5.95
C SER A 12 26.53 11.21 6.44
N PHE A 13 25.72 11.73 5.52
CA PHE A 13 24.40 12.19 5.89
C PHE A 13 23.45 11.00 5.74
N GLY A 14 23.26 10.34 6.88
CA GLY A 14 22.10 9.51 7.08
C GLY A 14 20.83 10.25 6.64
N TRP A 15 19.95 9.54 6.01
CA TRP A 15 18.60 9.96 5.73
C TRP A 15 17.90 10.34 7.06
N LEU A 16 18.02 11.59 7.49
CA LEU A 16 17.01 12.23 8.29
C LEU A 16 15.84 12.44 7.32
N ALA A 17 14.97 11.45 7.23
CA ALA A 17 13.64 11.64 6.68
C ALA A 17 13.00 12.78 7.46
N LEU A 18 12.98 13.97 6.88
CA LEU A 18 12.07 15.03 7.29
C LEU A 18 10.68 14.40 7.14
N LYS A 19 10.09 13.98 8.27
CA LYS A 19 8.70 13.54 8.35
C LYS A 19 7.86 14.53 7.55
N PRO A 20 7.08 14.10 6.56
CA PRO A 20 6.00 14.94 6.06
C PRO A 20 5.14 15.25 7.29
N LYS A 21 5.09 16.50 7.70
CA LYS A 21 4.07 16.92 8.65
C LYS A 21 2.74 16.65 7.95
N ASP A 22 2.01 15.65 8.45
CA ASP A 22 0.59 15.51 8.17
C ASP A 22 -0.13 16.80 8.60
N ILE A 23 -0.27 17.73 7.68
CA ILE A 23 -0.89 19.03 7.90
C ILE A 23 -2.37 18.93 7.53
N ASN A 24 -3.05 17.85 7.88
CA ASN A 24 -4.51 17.84 7.75
C ASN A 24 -5.18 16.73 8.58
N SER A 25 -5.06 16.84 9.84
CA SER A 25 -6.15 16.60 10.78
C SER A 25 -5.74 17.33 12.06
N ALA A 26 -6.50 18.27 12.51
CA ALA A 26 -6.42 18.72 13.89
C ALA A 26 -6.77 17.50 14.74
N LYS A 27 -5.75 16.67 15.06
CA LYS A 27 -5.92 15.57 16.01
C LYS A 27 -6.34 16.21 17.30
N ILE A 28 -7.59 15.96 17.69
CA ILE A 28 -8.01 16.16 19.07
C ILE A 28 -6.92 15.46 19.90
N PRO A 29 -6.17 16.17 20.76
CA PRO A 29 -5.14 15.50 21.54
C PRO A 29 -5.79 14.37 22.32
N PRO A 30 -5.17 13.19 22.37
CA PRO A 30 -5.75 12.02 23.01
C PRO A 30 -6.17 12.40 24.43
N LYS A 31 -7.39 12.03 24.81
CA LYS A 31 -7.91 12.24 26.16
C LYS A 31 -7.11 11.35 27.10
N LYS A 32 -6.11 11.94 27.78
CA LYS A 32 -5.29 11.23 28.78
C LYS A 32 -6.05 11.22 30.11
N THR A 33 -6.23 10.00 30.61
CA THR A 33 -6.86 9.79 31.93
C THR A 33 -5.81 9.94 33.03
N GLU A 34 -6.12 10.63 34.10
CA GLU A 34 -5.26 10.70 35.27
C GLU A 34 -5.35 9.39 36.07
N LEU A 35 -4.21 8.80 36.35
CA LEU A 35 -4.06 7.56 37.09
C LEU A 35 -3.42 7.81 38.44
N ARG A 36 -3.60 6.85 39.35
CA ARG A 36 -2.89 6.78 40.64
C ARG A 36 -2.55 5.33 40.99
N ILE A 37 -1.46 5.16 41.73
CA ILE A 37 -1.03 3.85 42.28
C ILE A 37 -1.21 3.85 43.79
N VAL A 38 -1.64 2.69 44.30
CA VAL A 38 -1.61 2.34 45.73
C VAL A 38 -0.81 1.06 45.88
N GLN A 39 0.18 1.07 46.77
CA GLN A 39 0.97 -0.09 47.15
C GLN A 39 0.52 -0.57 48.54
N ASP A 40 0.25 -1.88 48.65
CA ASP A 40 0.03 -2.59 49.89
C ASP A 40 1.16 -3.57 50.13
N GLU A 41 2.10 -3.16 51.00
CA GLU A 41 3.27 -3.96 51.35
C GLU A 41 2.92 -5.28 52.03
N LYS A 42 1.86 -5.30 52.86
CA LYS A 42 1.41 -6.47 53.59
C LYS A 42 0.77 -7.49 52.70
N ALA A 43 -0.05 -7.03 51.75
CA ALA A 43 -0.65 -7.89 50.72
C ALA A 43 0.34 -8.24 49.60
N GLY A 44 1.45 -7.51 49.49
CA GLY A 44 2.42 -7.65 48.40
C GLY A 44 1.82 -7.27 47.04
N THR A 45 1.06 -6.14 46.99
CA THR A 45 0.38 -5.70 45.76
C THR A 45 0.64 -4.24 45.42
N ILE A 46 0.66 -3.94 44.15
CA ILE A 46 0.68 -2.59 43.59
C ILE A 46 -0.53 -2.46 42.64
N SER A 47 -1.51 -1.63 43.03
CA SER A 47 -2.75 -1.49 42.28
C SER A 47 -2.87 -0.13 41.63
N VAL A 48 -3.24 -0.12 40.33
CA VAL A 48 -3.45 1.11 39.55
C VAL A 48 -4.95 1.42 39.49
N PHE A 49 -5.28 2.69 39.67
CA PHE A 49 -6.65 3.21 39.66
C PHE A 49 -6.73 4.42 38.73
N ARG A 50 -7.89 4.67 38.16
CA ARG A 50 -8.22 6.02 37.69
C ARG A 50 -8.33 6.94 38.90
N LEU A 51 -7.94 8.21 38.75
CA LEU A 51 -7.73 9.12 39.87
C LEU A 51 -8.88 9.14 40.90
N ASN A 52 -10.10 9.16 40.41
CA ASN A 52 -11.31 9.33 41.26
C ASN A 52 -12.10 8.01 41.43
N GLU A 53 -11.61 6.90 40.95
CA GLU A 53 -12.29 5.61 41.08
C GLU A 53 -11.77 4.81 42.28
N LYS A 54 -12.66 4.00 42.85
CA LYS A 54 -12.35 3.13 44.00
C LYS A 54 -11.91 1.74 43.59
N GLN A 55 -12.30 1.30 42.40
CA GLN A 55 -11.94 -0.02 41.86
C GLN A 55 -10.59 0.05 41.14
N PRO A 56 -9.67 -0.88 41.38
CA PRO A 56 -8.44 -0.95 40.64
C PRO A 56 -8.72 -1.43 39.20
N ILE A 57 -8.03 -0.83 38.23
CA ILE A 57 -8.09 -1.24 36.85
C ILE A 57 -7.05 -2.34 36.54
N LEU A 58 -5.98 -2.42 37.35
CA LEU A 58 -4.91 -3.39 37.24
C LEU A 58 -4.28 -3.61 38.61
N THR A 59 -3.90 -4.86 38.90
CA THR A 59 -3.11 -5.20 40.09
C THR A 59 -1.86 -6.00 39.71
N GLN A 60 -0.68 -5.47 40.06
CA GLN A 60 0.58 -6.20 40.12
C GLN A 60 0.65 -7.00 41.42
N ASN A 61 0.79 -8.28 41.33
CA ASN A 61 1.09 -9.15 42.48
C ASN A 61 2.61 -9.29 42.60
N ALA A 62 3.15 -8.96 43.73
CA ALA A 62 4.59 -8.94 44.07
C ALA A 62 4.85 -9.56 45.43
N LYS A 63 4.43 -10.79 45.62
CA LYS A 63 4.64 -11.55 46.88
C LYS A 63 6.12 -11.88 47.09
N ALA A 64 6.53 -12.09 48.34
CA ALA A 64 7.93 -12.28 48.71
C ALA A 64 8.55 -13.54 48.09
N ASP A 65 7.76 -14.59 47.95
CA ASP A 65 8.15 -15.96 47.60
C ASP A 65 7.29 -16.50 46.46
N PHE A 66 6.98 -15.68 45.49
CA PHE A 66 6.19 -16.09 44.35
C PHE A 66 6.49 -15.20 43.14
N ARG A 67 6.53 -15.78 41.94
CA ARG A 67 6.75 -15.04 40.69
C ARG A 67 5.84 -13.81 40.56
N PRO A 68 6.38 -12.64 40.15
CA PRO A 68 5.56 -11.45 39.94
C PRO A 68 4.62 -11.63 38.72
N TYR A 69 3.38 -11.12 38.87
CA TYR A 69 2.38 -11.22 37.78
C TYR A 69 1.33 -10.11 37.84
N LEU A 70 0.68 -9.81 36.71
CA LEU A 70 -0.44 -8.88 36.63
C LEU A 70 -1.77 -9.65 36.59
N HIS A 71 -2.60 -9.49 37.63
CA HIS A 71 -3.96 -10.02 37.73
C HIS A 71 -4.64 -9.42 38.96
N PRO A 72 -5.96 -9.02 38.91
CA PRO A 72 -6.77 -8.92 37.70
C PRO A 72 -6.45 -7.67 36.87
N ILE A 73 -6.85 -7.69 35.58
CA ILE A 73 -6.90 -6.52 34.70
C ILE A 73 -8.33 -6.34 34.25
N GLN A 74 -8.93 -5.19 34.52
CA GLN A 74 -10.28 -4.84 34.07
C GLN A 74 -10.25 -4.34 32.64
N ALA A 75 -11.30 -4.60 31.85
CA ALA A 75 -11.43 -3.98 30.55
C ALA A 75 -11.50 -2.45 30.65
N PRO A 76 -11.04 -1.68 29.64
CA PRO A 76 -11.03 -0.21 29.71
C PRO A 76 -12.41 0.44 29.95
N ASP A 77 -13.48 -0.20 29.52
CA ASP A 77 -14.87 0.23 29.78
C ASP A 77 -15.44 -0.28 31.11
N GLY A 78 -14.63 -0.97 31.92
CA GLY A 78 -15.00 -1.53 33.21
C GLY A 78 -15.83 -2.82 33.15
N LYS A 79 -16.04 -3.41 31.97
CA LYS A 79 -16.88 -4.61 31.80
C LYS A 79 -16.03 -5.85 31.51
N GLY A 80 -15.85 -6.69 32.52
CA GLY A 80 -15.14 -7.96 32.45
C GLY A 80 -13.68 -7.88 32.86
N VAL A 81 -13.15 -9.01 33.33
CA VAL A 81 -11.74 -9.21 33.70
C VAL A 81 -11.03 -9.91 32.56
N LEU A 82 -9.92 -9.37 32.11
CA LEU A 82 -9.21 -9.82 30.90
C LEU A 82 -8.09 -10.82 31.16
N THR A 83 -7.77 -11.09 32.40
CA THR A 83 -6.73 -12.04 32.79
C THR A 83 -7.29 -13.15 33.66
N GLU A 84 -6.69 -14.34 33.63
CA GLU A 84 -7.09 -15.47 34.44
C GLU A 84 -5.92 -15.94 35.31
N TYR A 85 -6.23 -16.27 36.58
CA TYR A 85 -5.27 -16.80 37.54
C TYR A 85 -5.51 -18.28 37.77
N SER A 86 -4.45 -19.10 37.58
CA SER A 86 -4.45 -20.54 37.85
C SER A 86 -5.61 -21.31 37.24
N PRO A 87 -5.87 -21.21 35.91
CA PRO A 87 -6.95 -21.95 35.28
C PRO A 87 -6.75 -23.46 35.41
N GLY A 88 -7.85 -24.21 35.46
CA GLY A 88 -7.83 -25.67 35.66
C GLY A 88 -6.98 -26.42 34.65
N HIS A 89 -6.88 -25.93 33.43
CA HIS A 89 -6.08 -26.52 32.35
C HIS A 89 -4.57 -26.19 32.44
N HIS A 90 -4.19 -25.09 33.12
CA HIS A 90 -2.77 -24.62 33.25
C HIS A 90 -2.56 -23.92 34.59
N LYS A 91 -2.50 -24.67 35.69
CA LYS A 91 -2.46 -24.13 37.06
C LYS A 91 -1.29 -23.18 37.37
N HIS A 92 -0.17 -23.30 36.63
CA HIS A 92 1.01 -22.43 36.78
C HIS A 92 0.86 -21.05 36.13
N GLN A 93 -0.19 -20.81 35.35
CA GLN A 93 -0.40 -19.55 34.65
C GLN A 93 -1.13 -18.54 35.52
N THR A 94 -0.63 -17.31 35.57
CA THR A 94 -1.02 -16.31 36.56
C THR A 94 -1.45 -14.96 35.95
N GLY A 95 -2.15 -15.01 34.83
CA GLY A 95 -2.55 -13.80 34.08
C GLY A 95 -1.48 -13.34 33.13
N ILE A 96 -0.81 -12.23 33.39
CA ILE A 96 0.36 -11.78 32.64
C ILE A 96 1.59 -11.96 33.50
N TYR A 97 2.55 -12.72 33.02
CA TYR A 97 3.74 -13.07 33.77
C TYR A 97 4.95 -13.31 32.88
N TRP A 98 6.13 -13.37 33.50
CA TRP A 98 7.40 -13.68 32.83
C TRP A 98 8.02 -14.93 33.44
N GLY A 99 8.64 -15.79 32.61
CA GLY A 99 9.39 -16.94 33.06
C GLY A 99 10.00 -17.71 31.91
N TYR A 100 11.16 -18.38 32.18
CA TYR A 100 11.82 -19.24 31.21
C TYR A 100 11.82 -20.68 31.67
N THR A 101 11.73 -21.63 30.73
CA THR A 101 11.65 -23.06 31.01
C THR A 101 13.02 -23.73 31.28
N ARG A 102 14.13 -23.13 30.82
CA ARG A 102 15.45 -23.75 30.87
C ARG A 102 16.56 -22.75 31.19
N VAL A 103 16.47 -22.11 32.35
CA VAL A 103 17.57 -21.24 32.85
C VAL A 103 18.61 -22.14 33.55
N ASN A 104 19.75 -22.38 32.93
CA ASN A 104 20.76 -23.36 33.36
C ASN A 104 20.11 -24.75 33.60
N GLY A 105 19.12 -25.14 32.80
CA GLY A 105 18.38 -26.39 32.89
C GLY A 105 17.20 -26.40 33.85
N ARG A 106 17.00 -25.36 34.68
CA ARG A 106 15.91 -25.27 35.66
C ARG A 106 14.70 -24.50 35.08
N ASP A 107 13.47 -24.95 35.45
CA ASP A 107 12.22 -24.46 34.91
C ASP A 107 11.54 -23.45 35.82
N TYR A 108 11.59 -22.16 35.48
CA TYR A 108 10.93 -21.06 36.18
C TYR A 108 9.60 -20.64 35.54
N PHE A 109 9.24 -21.22 34.40
CA PHE A 109 7.97 -20.94 33.75
C PHE A 109 6.80 -21.67 34.42
N HIS A 110 6.97 -22.95 34.70
CA HIS A 110 5.95 -23.78 35.33
C HIS A 110 5.97 -23.72 36.86
N HIS A 111 7.03 -23.23 37.45
CA HIS A 111 7.24 -23.18 38.89
C HIS A 111 7.28 -21.74 39.40
N PRO A 112 6.09 -21.19 39.82
CA PRO A 112 6.03 -19.83 40.37
C PRO A 112 6.36 -19.71 41.85
N GLU A 113 6.64 -20.82 42.56
CA GLU A 113 6.77 -20.90 43.99
C GLU A 113 8.13 -20.42 44.56
N GLY A 114 8.23 -20.22 45.86
CA GLY A 114 9.35 -19.64 46.59
C GLY A 114 10.68 -20.38 46.51
N ASP A 115 10.69 -21.69 46.17
CA ASP A 115 11.92 -22.41 45.89
C ASP A 115 12.60 -21.96 44.58
N TYR A 116 11.88 -21.23 43.75
CA TYR A 116 12.36 -20.72 42.46
C TYR A 116 12.53 -19.20 42.46
N TRP A 117 11.74 -18.48 43.27
CA TRP A 117 11.60 -17.05 43.22
C TRP A 117 11.75 -16.37 44.57
N ARG A 118 12.54 -15.32 44.64
CA ARG A 118 12.68 -14.48 45.84
C ARG A 118 12.58 -13.00 45.47
N ARG A 119 11.62 -12.27 46.03
CA ARG A 119 11.50 -10.84 45.85
C ARG A 119 12.70 -10.11 46.48
N VAL A 120 13.38 -9.29 45.67
CA VAL A 120 14.40 -8.34 46.14
C VAL A 120 13.74 -7.01 46.50
N SER A 121 12.91 -6.48 45.59
CA SER A 121 12.15 -5.26 45.85
C SER A 121 10.87 -5.19 45.02
N ALA A 122 9.90 -4.37 45.48
CA ALA A 122 8.78 -3.90 44.69
C ALA A 122 8.49 -2.45 45.12
N LYS A 123 8.52 -1.53 44.18
CA LYS A 123 8.41 -0.10 44.50
C LYS A 123 7.63 0.67 43.44
N VAL A 124 6.93 1.69 43.89
CA VAL A 124 6.27 2.68 43.03
C VAL A 124 7.26 3.80 42.74
N ILE A 125 7.52 4.03 41.44
CA ILE A 125 8.46 5.08 40.97
C ILE A 125 7.72 6.38 40.71
N LYS A 126 6.51 6.30 40.09
CA LYS A 126 5.65 7.46 39.81
C LYS A 126 4.21 7.09 40.14
N SER A 127 3.68 7.66 41.24
CA SER A 127 2.42 7.21 41.82
C SER A 127 1.18 7.89 41.25
N LYS A 128 1.31 9.00 40.50
CA LYS A 128 0.16 9.80 40.03
C LYS A 128 0.48 10.55 38.74
N GLY A 129 -0.53 10.72 37.88
CA GLY A 129 -0.48 11.54 36.65
C GLY A 129 -1.09 10.83 35.46
N PRO A 130 -0.95 11.39 34.23
CA PRO A 130 -1.40 10.75 33.00
C PRO A 130 -0.58 9.51 32.66
N GLU A 131 0.49 9.26 33.39
CA GLU A 131 1.38 8.13 33.33
C GLU A 131 1.81 7.76 34.75
N VAL A 132 1.79 6.47 35.05
CA VAL A 132 2.27 5.92 36.33
C VAL A 132 3.33 4.84 36.06
N LYS A 133 4.26 4.63 37.03
CA LYS A 133 5.41 3.73 36.86
C LYS A 133 5.70 2.98 38.17
N TRP A 134 5.97 1.67 38.04
CA TRP A 134 6.41 0.81 39.15
C TRP A 134 7.47 -0.17 38.67
N GLU A 135 8.12 -0.84 39.62
CA GLU A 135 9.18 -1.79 39.38
C GLU A 135 9.08 -2.96 40.35
N THR A 136 9.37 -4.17 39.87
CA THR A 136 9.57 -5.36 40.69
C THR A 136 10.93 -5.98 40.37
N VAL A 137 11.66 -6.36 41.40
CA VAL A 137 12.97 -7.02 41.26
C VAL A 137 12.94 -8.37 41.99
N TYR A 138 13.30 -9.42 41.27
CA TYR A 138 13.27 -10.79 41.75
C TYR A 138 14.54 -11.56 41.42
N ASP A 139 15.01 -12.37 42.35
CA ASP A 139 16.03 -13.40 42.10
C ASP A 139 15.35 -14.71 41.63
N LEU A 140 15.89 -15.26 40.54
CA LEU A 140 15.68 -16.65 40.13
C LEU A 140 16.72 -17.52 40.87
N LEU A 141 16.24 -18.50 41.64
CA LEU A 141 17.08 -19.27 42.57
C LEU A 141 17.47 -20.63 41.98
N ASP A 142 18.69 -21.05 42.19
CA ASP A 142 19.12 -22.43 41.97
C ASP A 142 18.55 -23.37 43.06
N GLU A 143 18.89 -24.69 42.99
CA GLU A 143 18.44 -25.69 43.97
C GLU A 143 19.00 -25.46 45.37
N LYS A 144 20.02 -24.63 45.52
CA LYS A 144 20.65 -24.27 46.79
C LYS A 144 20.16 -22.93 47.34
N GLY A 145 19.22 -22.29 46.66
CA GLY A 145 18.67 -20.98 47.01
C GLY A 145 19.58 -19.78 46.65
N ALA A 146 20.62 -20.00 45.84
CA ALA A 146 21.45 -18.91 45.35
C ALA A 146 20.85 -18.29 44.09
N ALA A 147 20.98 -16.95 43.93
CA ALA A 147 20.52 -16.29 42.76
C ALA A 147 21.37 -16.64 41.53
N VAL A 148 20.73 -17.08 40.45
CA VAL A 148 21.35 -17.33 39.15
C VAL A 148 21.15 -16.19 38.19
N LEU A 149 19.95 -15.56 38.25
CA LEU A 149 19.54 -14.39 37.48
C LEU A 149 18.70 -13.46 38.37
N THR A 150 19.00 -12.18 38.36
CA THR A 150 18.15 -11.16 38.97
C THR A 150 17.36 -10.48 37.87
N GLU A 151 16.03 -10.63 37.88
CA GLU A 151 15.18 -9.95 36.92
C GLU A 151 14.58 -8.66 37.49
N THR A 152 14.56 -7.64 36.67
CA THR A 152 13.86 -6.39 36.94
C THR A 152 12.76 -6.20 35.89
N GLN A 153 11.52 -6.06 36.34
CA GLN A 153 10.40 -5.69 35.48
C GLN A 153 10.00 -4.25 35.80
N THR A 154 10.21 -3.35 34.85
CA THR A 154 9.77 -1.96 34.92
C THR A 154 8.53 -1.78 34.07
N TRP A 155 7.44 -1.37 34.70
CA TRP A 155 6.16 -1.15 34.04
C TRP A 155 5.81 0.34 34.02
N VAL A 156 5.33 0.80 32.84
CA VAL A 156 4.76 2.16 32.68
C VAL A 156 3.35 2.02 32.12
N MET A 157 2.37 2.60 32.78
CA MET A 157 0.98 2.55 32.32
C MET A 157 0.44 3.93 31.99
N ARG A 158 -0.27 4.00 30.86
CA ARG A 158 -1.06 5.14 30.40
C ARG A 158 -2.45 4.67 30.00
N GLU A 159 -3.45 5.52 30.17
CA GLU A 159 -4.77 5.34 29.57
C GLU A 159 -5.01 6.46 28.58
N GLN A 160 -5.27 6.09 27.32
CA GLN A 160 -5.43 7.02 26.20
C GLN A 160 -6.45 6.48 25.20
N ASP A 161 -7.41 7.34 24.80
CA ASP A 161 -8.44 6.99 23.80
C ASP A 161 -9.20 5.70 24.10
N GLY A 162 -9.49 5.44 25.38
CA GLY A 162 -10.22 4.25 25.83
C GLY A 162 -9.42 2.95 25.79
N LYS A 163 -8.08 3.03 25.73
CA LYS A 163 -7.17 1.88 25.78
C LYS A 163 -6.15 2.06 26.90
N TYR A 164 -5.65 0.93 27.44
CA TYR A 164 -4.46 0.94 28.27
C TYR A 164 -3.24 0.63 27.41
N LEU A 165 -2.17 1.39 27.63
CA LEU A 165 -0.84 1.15 27.07
C LEU A 165 0.07 0.82 28.25
N LEU A 166 0.58 -0.43 28.31
CA LEU A 166 1.49 -0.91 29.32
C LEU A 166 2.84 -1.21 28.65
N ASP A 167 3.84 -0.37 28.90
CA ASP A 167 5.21 -0.64 28.50
C ASP A 167 5.88 -1.52 29.55
N LEU A 168 6.50 -2.60 29.11
CA LEU A 168 7.37 -3.45 29.90
C LEU A 168 8.81 -3.32 29.40
N GLU A 169 9.70 -2.99 30.31
CA GLU A 169 11.13 -3.24 30.18
C GLU A 169 11.53 -4.33 31.15
N TRP A 170 11.90 -5.49 30.61
CA TRP A 170 12.49 -6.58 31.37
C TRP A 170 13.99 -6.51 31.26
N ALA A 171 14.70 -6.56 32.40
CA ALA A 171 16.15 -6.63 32.46
C ALA A 171 16.58 -7.84 33.30
N GLY A 172 17.37 -8.72 32.70
CA GLY A 172 17.94 -9.89 33.36
C GLY A 172 19.43 -9.71 33.63
N GLU A 173 19.85 -9.54 34.88
CA GLU A 173 21.23 -9.48 35.31
C GLU A 173 21.74 -10.87 35.75
N ALA A 174 22.74 -11.39 35.06
CA ALA A 174 23.29 -12.72 35.32
C ALA A 174 24.19 -12.72 36.55
N GLN A 175 23.81 -13.45 37.61
CA GLN A 175 24.61 -13.61 38.81
C GLN A 175 25.70 -14.72 38.66
N THR A 176 25.48 -15.60 37.68
CA THR A 176 26.41 -16.62 37.17
C THR A 176 26.41 -16.55 35.64
N ASP A 177 27.21 -17.38 34.94
CA ASP A 177 26.97 -17.58 33.51
C ASP A 177 25.62 -18.27 33.34
N VAL A 178 24.70 -17.61 32.64
CA VAL A 178 23.32 -18.08 32.40
C VAL A 178 23.17 -18.52 30.97
N THR A 179 22.66 -19.72 30.75
CA THR A 179 22.17 -20.22 29.47
C THR A 179 20.65 -20.36 29.54
N ILE A 180 19.93 -19.67 28.67
CA ILE A 180 18.50 -19.90 28.43
C ILE A 180 18.42 -20.92 27.29
N GLY A 181 18.03 -22.15 27.63
CA GLY A 181 18.01 -23.27 26.66
C GLY A 181 16.83 -23.16 25.68
N LYS A 182 17.05 -23.70 24.48
CA LYS A 182 16.01 -23.76 23.41
C LYS A 182 14.74 -24.42 23.93
N TYR A 183 13.61 -23.74 23.72
CA TYR A 183 12.28 -24.24 24.05
C TYR A 183 11.21 -23.50 23.26
N ASP A 184 10.02 -24.10 23.10
CA ASP A 184 8.94 -23.55 22.26
C ASP A 184 8.30 -22.29 22.84
N TYR A 185 8.46 -22.03 24.12
CA TYR A 185 7.95 -20.85 24.82
C TYR A 185 8.81 -20.46 26.00
N GLY A 186 8.59 -19.26 26.52
CA GLY A 186 9.31 -18.69 27.66
C GLY A 186 9.64 -17.23 27.43
N GLY A 187 9.51 -16.42 28.45
CA GLY A 187 9.51 -14.98 28.49
C GLY A 187 8.15 -14.46 28.94
N LEU A 188 7.68 -13.35 28.36
CA LEU A 188 6.35 -12.82 28.60
C LEU A 188 5.27 -13.78 28.14
N PHE A 189 4.23 -13.97 28.94
CA PHE A 189 3.07 -14.78 28.56
C PHE A 189 1.78 -14.17 29.07
N VAL A 190 0.73 -14.21 28.25
CA VAL A 190 -0.60 -13.68 28.54
C VAL A 190 -1.62 -14.81 28.53
N ARG A 191 -2.39 -14.93 29.64
CA ARG A 191 -3.53 -15.83 29.75
C ARG A 191 -4.80 -15.02 30.02
N MET A 192 -5.72 -15.04 29.04
CA MET A 192 -7.09 -14.54 29.17
C MET A 192 -8.03 -15.65 29.67
N PRO A 193 -9.24 -15.31 30.19
CA PRO A 193 -10.18 -16.31 30.78
C PRO A 193 -10.84 -17.17 29.71
N TRP A 194 -10.10 -18.16 29.23
CA TRP A 194 -10.55 -19.11 28.21
C TRP A 194 -11.44 -20.20 28.80
N LYS A 195 -12.51 -20.52 28.06
CA LYS A 195 -13.32 -21.71 28.28
C LYS A 195 -13.76 -22.33 26.97
N GLN A 196 -14.03 -23.61 26.95
CA GLN A 196 -14.43 -24.31 25.72
C GLN A 196 -15.69 -23.67 25.11
N GLY A 197 -15.62 -23.38 23.80
CA GLY A 197 -16.68 -22.73 23.05
C GLY A 197 -16.71 -21.20 23.17
N ILE A 198 -15.73 -20.58 23.84
CA ILE A 198 -15.63 -19.12 23.89
C ILE A 198 -15.33 -18.55 22.48
N LYS A 199 -16.00 -17.45 22.12
CA LYS A 199 -15.69 -16.72 20.89
C LYS A 199 -14.41 -15.92 21.08
N GLY A 200 -13.42 -16.16 20.22
CA GLY A 200 -12.16 -15.43 20.26
C GLY A 200 -11.15 -15.98 19.25
N ASP A 201 -10.16 -15.16 18.95
CA ASP A 201 -9.03 -15.48 18.05
C ASP A 201 -7.73 -14.90 18.60
N VAL A 202 -6.61 -15.53 18.26
CA VAL A 202 -5.29 -14.94 18.31
C VAL A 202 -4.87 -14.63 16.87
N ILE A 203 -4.47 -13.38 16.60
CA ILE A 203 -4.10 -12.91 15.27
C ILE A 203 -2.72 -12.26 15.35
N ASN A 204 -1.79 -12.63 14.46
CA ASN A 204 -0.49 -11.99 14.38
C ASN A 204 -0.42 -10.89 13.29
N ALA A 205 0.71 -10.19 13.23
CA ALA A 205 0.94 -9.11 12.26
C ALA A 205 0.89 -9.56 10.79
N ALA A 206 1.08 -10.86 10.53
CA ALA A 206 0.92 -11.46 9.20
C ALA A 206 -0.50 -12.02 8.96
N ARG A 207 -1.49 -11.63 9.78
CA ARG A 207 -2.89 -12.08 9.68
C ARG A 207 -3.13 -13.58 9.93
N GLN A 208 -2.10 -14.31 10.30
CA GLN A 208 -2.26 -15.72 10.67
C GLN A 208 -3.03 -15.84 11.99
N LYS A 209 -3.93 -16.82 12.07
CA LYS A 209 -4.83 -17.01 13.20
C LYS A 209 -4.57 -18.31 13.94
N ASN A 210 -4.65 -18.25 15.26
CA ASN A 210 -4.68 -19.42 16.14
C ASN A 210 -3.52 -20.39 15.86
N GLU A 211 -3.78 -21.62 15.46
CA GLU A 211 -2.77 -22.63 15.14
C GLU A 211 -1.82 -22.23 14.03
N LYS A 212 -2.28 -21.42 13.06
CA LYS A 212 -1.41 -20.89 12.00
C LYS A 212 -0.45 -19.80 12.49
N ALA A 213 -0.77 -19.13 13.59
CA ALA A 213 0.12 -18.15 14.21
C ALA A 213 1.12 -18.80 15.18
N GLU A 214 0.90 -20.07 15.60
CA GLU A 214 1.82 -20.81 16.48
C GLU A 214 3.16 -21.02 15.78
N GLY A 215 4.24 -20.66 16.48
CA GLY A 215 5.61 -20.83 16.01
C GLY A 215 6.03 -19.85 14.91
N GLN A 216 5.20 -18.91 14.54
CA GLN A 216 5.54 -17.89 13.54
C GLN A 216 6.24 -16.68 14.14
N ARG A 217 7.03 -15.97 13.35
CA ARG A 217 7.64 -14.69 13.74
C ARG A 217 6.68 -13.55 13.42
N ALA A 218 6.48 -12.65 14.35
CA ALA A 218 5.61 -11.49 14.14
C ALA A 218 6.02 -10.31 15.03
N MET A 219 5.75 -9.10 14.58
CA MET A 219 6.04 -7.87 15.32
C MET A 219 5.06 -7.65 16.47
N TRP A 220 3.87 -8.18 16.33
CA TRP A 220 2.83 -8.15 17.36
C TRP A 220 1.86 -9.33 17.19
N VAL A 221 1.22 -9.66 18.28
CA VAL A 221 0.12 -10.63 18.35
C VAL A 221 -1.01 -10.02 19.16
N ASP A 222 -2.24 -10.11 18.66
CA ASP A 222 -3.48 -9.68 19.32
C ASP A 222 -4.28 -10.90 19.77
N ILE A 223 -4.68 -10.92 21.04
CA ILE A 223 -5.55 -11.93 21.63
C ILE A 223 -6.91 -11.28 21.85
N GLY A 224 -7.92 -11.62 21.04
CA GLY A 224 -9.30 -11.16 21.19
C GLY A 224 -10.20 -12.25 21.80
N MET A 225 -11.01 -11.89 22.82
CA MET A 225 -11.85 -12.88 23.49
C MET A 225 -13.14 -12.25 24.03
N GLN A 226 -14.28 -12.93 23.85
CA GLN A 226 -15.55 -12.53 24.45
C GLN A 226 -15.61 -12.99 25.91
N VAL A 227 -15.01 -12.20 26.79
CA VAL A 227 -14.97 -12.53 28.23
C VAL A 227 -16.35 -12.34 28.88
N GLU A 228 -16.53 -12.89 30.08
CA GLU A 228 -17.78 -12.79 30.84
C GLU A 228 -18.19 -11.33 31.06
N GLY A 229 -19.49 -11.06 30.87
CA GLY A 229 -20.06 -9.70 30.99
C GLY A 229 -20.00 -8.86 29.72
N ARG A 230 -19.57 -9.43 28.56
CA ARG A 230 -19.44 -8.72 27.29
C ARG A 230 -20.21 -9.40 26.15
N ASN A 231 -20.67 -8.57 25.21
CA ASN A 231 -21.25 -9.02 23.93
C ASN A 231 -20.28 -8.86 22.75
N ASP A 232 -19.20 -8.06 22.93
CA ASP A 232 -18.12 -7.82 21.98
C ASP A 232 -16.83 -8.51 22.46
N LEU A 233 -15.75 -8.36 21.69
CA LEU A 233 -14.44 -8.86 22.09
C LEU A 233 -13.70 -7.82 22.95
N ALA A 234 -12.93 -8.32 23.92
CA ALA A 234 -11.90 -7.55 24.60
C ALA A 234 -10.54 -8.13 24.21
N HIS A 235 -9.54 -7.28 24.09
CA HIS A 235 -8.27 -7.59 23.49
C HIS A 235 -7.08 -7.26 24.38
N ILE A 236 -6.05 -8.09 24.32
CA ILE A 236 -4.69 -7.81 24.79
C ILE A 236 -3.73 -8.06 23.63
N ALA A 237 -3.26 -7.00 22.99
CA ALA A 237 -2.21 -7.12 21.99
C ALA A 237 -0.84 -6.99 22.66
N ILE A 238 0.14 -7.74 22.21
CA ILE A 238 1.52 -7.73 22.67
C ILE A 238 2.41 -7.29 21.52
N PHE A 239 3.19 -6.23 21.71
CA PHE A 239 4.11 -5.67 20.74
C PHE A 239 5.55 -6.04 21.08
N ASP A 240 6.28 -6.51 20.10
CA ASP A 240 7.72 -6.76 20.17
C ASP A 240 8.51 -5.52 19.71
N HIS A 241 9.61 -5.17 20.38
CA HIS A 241 10.39 -3.97 20.07
C HIS A 241 11.56 -4.29 19.13
N PRO A 242 11.83 -3.45 18.10
CA PRO A 242 12.92 -3.70 17.16
C PRO A 242 14.33 -3.78 17.76
N GLU A 243 14.54 -3.19 18.94
CA GLU A 243 15.81 -3.29 19.65
C GLU A 243 16.03 -4.64 20.34
N ASN A 244 14.99 -5.48 20.45
CA ASN A 244 15.11 -6.80 21.03
C ASN A 244 15.99 -7.70 20.15
N LYS A 245 16.98 -8.35 20.73
CA LYS A 245 17.80 -9.31 20.00
C LYS A 245 16.95 -10.49 19.49
N GLY A 246 17.00 -10.71 18.18
CA GLY A 246 16.20 -11.74 17.51
C GLY A 246 14.81 -11.26 17.09
N PHE A 247 14.57 -9.94 17.11
CA PHE A 247 13.36 -9.33 16.58
C PHE A 247 13.13 -9.67 15.08
N PRO A 248 11.86 -9.85 14.63
CA PRO A 248 10.71 -10.16 15.48
C PRO A 248 10.83 -11.57 16.07
N HIS A 249 10.36 -11.74 17.31
CA HIS A 249 10.41 -13.03 17.97
C HIS A 249 9.45 -14.04 17.36
N TYR A 250 9.75 -15.34 17.55
CA TYR A 250 8.77 -16.40 17.39
C TYR A 250 7.70 -16.27 18.46
N TRP A 251 6.48 -16.75 18.18
CA TRP A 251 5.37 -16.68 19.13
C TRP A 251 4.89 -18.06 19.53
N ARG A 252 4.63 -18.21 20.80
CA ARG A 252 3.77 -19.27 21.30
C ARG A 252 2.33 -18.82 21.20
N VAL A 253 1.47 -19.61 20.56
CA VAL A 253 0.02 -19.47 20.55
C VAL A 253 -0.54 -20.85 20.87
N ASP A 254 -1.14 -21.01 22.06
CA ASP A 254 -1.64 -22.32 22.48
C ASP A 254 -3.12 -22.53 22.14
N GLY A 255 -3.60 -23.78 22.22
CA GLY A 255 -4.97 -24.14 21.90
C GLY A 255 -6.05 -23.54 22.82
N GLN A 256 -5.65 -22.84 23.88
CA GLN A 256 -6.53 -22.09 24.80
C GLN A 256 -6.35 -20.58 24.63
N LEU A 257 -5.90 -20.14 23.45
CA LEU A 257 -5.70 -18.74 23.06
C LEU A 257 -4.74 -17.96 24.00
N GLY A 258 -3.79 -18.64 24.68
CA GLY A 258 -2.72 -17.99 25.38
C GLY A 258 -1.59 -17.67 24.41
N ALA A 259 -0.95 -16.51 24.56
CA ALA A 259 0.17 -16.16 23.68
C ALA A 259 1.28 -15.41 24.40
N GLY A 260 2.50 -15.54 23.81
CA GLY A 260 3.67 -14.79 24.25
C GLY A 260 4.85 -14.94 23.31
N PRO A 261 5.77 -13.93 23.27
CA PRO A 261 6.99 -14.01 22.48
C PRO A 261 7.94 -15.05 23.04
N ALA A 262 8.53 -15.87 22.16
CA ALA A 262 9.32 -17.05 22.49
C ALA A 262 10.73 -17.00 21.87
N ARG A 263 11.59 -16.11 22.38
CA ARG A 263 12.96 -15.93 21.86
C ARG A 263 13.77 -17.23 21.85
N ALA A 264 13.64 -18.06 22.89
CA ALA A 264 14.36 -19.32 23.03
C ALA A 264 13.99 -20.37 21.98
N ARG A 265 12.91 -20.18 21.21
CA ARG A 265 12.53 -21.10 20.12
C ARG A 265 13.56 -21.16 19.00
N LYS A 266 14.26 -20.06 18.71
CA LYS A 266 15.34 -20.01 17.72
C LYS A 266 16.55 -20.86 18.10
N GLY A 267 16.87 -20.91 19.40
CA GLY A 267 18.04 -21.64 19.93
C GLY A 267 18.42 -21.16 21.31
N ASP A 268 19.45 -21.79 21.87
CA ASP A 268 20.03 -21.36 23.14
C ASP A 268 20.59 -19.95 23.04
N TRP A 269 20.48 -19.18 24.12
CA TRP A 269 21.16 -17.90 24.23
C TRP A 269 21.72 -17.67 25.63
N GLN A 270 22.75 -16.83 25.76
CA GLN A 270 23.52 -16.70 26.94
C GLN A 270 23.61 -15.27 27.46
N ILE A 271 23.65 -15.14 28.80
CA ILE A 271 24.01 -13.91 29.49
C ILE A 271 25.22 -14.24 30.37
N LYS A 272 26.34 -13.60 30.10
CA LYS A 272 27.55 -13.80 30.89
C LYS A 272 27.42 -13.14 32.27
N LYS A 273 28.02 -13.73 33.27
CA LYS A 273 28.04 -13.22 34.65
C LYS A 273 28.32 -11.71 34.69
N GLY A 274 27.49 -10.98 35.41
CA GLY A 274 27.57 -9.53 35.56
C GLY A 274 27.14 -8.73 34.32
N LYS A 275 26.59 -9.40 33.31
CA LYS A 275 25.99 -8.73 32.14
C LYS A 275 24.47 -8.67 32.29
N VAL A 276 23.90 -7.62 31.69
CA VAL A 276 22.44 -7.40 31.65
C VAL A 276 21.95 -7.57 30.23
N GLU A 277 20.87 -8.30 30.08
CA GLU A 277 20.08 -8.35 28.83
C GLU A 277 18.77 -7.60 29.05
N VAL A 278 18.39 -6.75 28.11
CA VAL A 278 17.16 -5.96 28.18
C VAL A 278 16.22 -6.39 27.05
N ILE A 279 14.94 -6.58 27.37
CA ILE A 279 13.88 -6.91 26.41
C ILE A 279 12.70 -5.95 26.67
N LYS A 280 12.16 -5.38 25.58
CA LYS A 280 11.07 -4.38 25.64
C LYS A 280 9.83 -4.91 24.95
N HIS A 281 8.70 -4.78 25.60
CA HIS A 281 7.39 -5.06 25.04
C HIS A 281 6.39 -3.96 25.40
N GLN A 282 5.33 -3.80 24.61
CA GLN A 282 4.17 -3.03 25.00
C GLN A 282 2.92 -3.90 24.91
N LEU A 283 2.05 -3.82 25.90
CA LEU A 283 0.73 -4.42 25.82
C LEU A 283 -0.30 -3.31 25.56
N VAL A 284 -1.17 -3.54 24.57
CA VAL A 284 -2.27 -2.65 24.23
C VAL A 284 -3.57 -3.35 24.58
N ILE A 285 -4.30 -2.82 25.56
CA ILE A 285 -5.53 -3.41 26.06
C ILE A 285 -6.71 -2.55 25.62
N TYR A 286 -7.66 -3.14 24.89
CA TYR A 286 -8.77 -2.40 24.30
C TYR A 286 -10.02 -3.29 24.15
N THR A 287 -11.15 -2.70 23.69
CA THR A 287 -12.42 -3.40 23.47
C THR A 287 -12.98 -3.08 22.09
N GLY A 288 -13.85 -3.94 21.57
CA GLY A 288 -14.49 -3.79 20.28
C GLY A 288 -13.83 -4.59 19.18
N GLU A 289 -13.83 -4.07 17.94
CA GLU A 289 -13.32 -4.80 16.80
C GLU A 289 -11.81 -4.61 16.60
N PHE A 290 -11.15 -5.68 16.22
CA PHE A 290 -9.76 -5.67 15.77
C PHE A 290 -9.59 -4.81 14.53
N SER A 291 -8.50 -4.04 14.48
CA SER A 291 -8.10 -3.27 13.32
C SER A 291 -6.58 -3.28 13.14
N ASP A 292 -6.15 -3.91 12.09
CA ASP A 292 -4.75 -4.01 11.70
C ASP A 292 -4.07 -2.65 11.51
N VAL A 293 -4.73 -1.74 10.80
CA VAL A 293 -4.24 -0.38 10.58
C VAL A 293 -3.98 0.35 11.91
N LYS A 294 -4.91 0.17 12.89
CA LYS A 294 -4.72 0.77 14.22
C LYS A 294 -3.58 0.10 14.99
N MET A 295 -3.43 -1.23 14.88
CA MET A 295 -2.34 -1.96 15.52
C MET A 295 -0.99 -1.55 14.96
N THR A 296 -0.84 -1.56 13.64
CA THR A 296 0.38 -1.13 12.94
C THR A 296 0.78 0.30 13.32
N LYS A 297 -0.18 1.22 13.35
CA LYS A 297 0.07 2.60 13.77
C LYS A 297 0.50 2.69 15.24
N THR A 298 -0.17 1.98 16.16
CA THR A 298 0.16 1.99 17.59
C THR A 298 1.53 1.37 17.82
N TRP A 299 1.87 0.30 17.06
CA TRP A 299 3.21 -0.28 17.08
C TRP A 299 4.28 0.72 16.62
N GLY A 300 4.04 1.48 15.56
CA GLY A 300 4.96 2.54 15.09
C GLY A 300 5.16 3.65 16.14
N GLU A 301 4.13 4.00 16.90
CA GLU A 301 4.23 4.95 18.03
C GLU A 301 5.09 4.38 19.17
N PHE A 302 5.01 3.08 19.45
CA PHE A 302 5.81 2.38 20.46
C PHE A 302 7.27 2.20 20.03
N SER A 303 7.49 1.72 18.82
CA SER A 303 8.84 1.40 18.29
C SER A 303 9.63 2.64 17.88
N GLY A 304 8.96 3.78 17.66
CA GLY A 304 9.57 5.01 17.15
C GLY A 304 9.95 4.97 15.68
N GLN A 305 9.53 3.93 14.95
CA GLN A 305 9.79 3.77 13.52
C GLN A 305 8.58 3.17 12.79
N GLU A 306 8.56 3.34 11.48
CA GLU A 306 7.52 2.72 10.65
C GLU A 306 7.79 1.22 10.48
N MET A 307 6.71 0.44 10.38
CA MET A 307 6.75 -1.02 10.31
C MET A 307 7.59 -1.51 9.12
N GLU A 308 7.47 -0.84 7.98
CA GLU A 308 8.18 -1.16 6.75
C GLU A 308 9.70 -1.15 6.93
N TYR A 309 10.22 -0.16 7.65
CA TYR A 309 11.66 -0.07 7.93
C TYR A 309 12.18 -1.22 8.79
N ALA A 310 11.42 -1.56 9.84
CA ALA A 310 11.80 -2.67 10.71
C ALA A 310 11.79 -4.00 9.97
N LEU A 311 10.77 -4.23 9.14
CA LEU A 311 10.60 -5.45 8.35
C LEU A 311 11.62 -5.57 7.22
N TRP A 312 12.05 -4.46 6.63
CA TRP A 312 13.11 -4.48 5.62
C TRP A 312 14.44 -5.01 6.19
N GLY A 313 14.82 -4.57 7.39
CA GLY A 313 15.99 -5.10 8.09
C GLY A 313 15.89 -6.61 8.36
N VAL A 314 14.70 -7.10 8.68
CA VAL A 314 14.42 -8.53 8.86
C VAL A 314 14.56 -9.29 7.54
N ALA A 315 13.97 -8.79 6.47
CA ALA A 315 14.04 -9.42 5.14
C ALA A 315 15.50 -9.54 4.66
N GLN A 316 16.31 -8.50 4.86
CA GLN A 316 17.73 -8.55 4.55
C GLN A 316 18.49 -9.60 5.36
N GLN A 317 18.12 -9.82 6.63
CA GLN A 317 18.75 -10.86 7.45
C GLN A 317 18.31 -12.25 7.00
N GLU A 318 17.05 -12.43 6.66
CA GLU A 318 16.50 -13.68 6.12
C GLU A 318 17.19 -14.04 4.80
N GLY A 319 17.43 -13.07 3.93
CA GLY A 319 18.20 -13.24 2.70
C GLY A 319 19.63 -13.73 2.94
N ARG A 320 20.34 -13.14 3.90
CA ARG A 320 21.71 -13.57 4.26
C ARG A 320 21.77 -14.99 4.83
N ASP A 321 20.72 -15.41 5.53
CA ASP A 321 20.64 -16.73 6.16
C ASP A 321 20.03 -17.79 5.23
N ALA A 322 19.53 -17.41 4.04
CA ALA A 322 18.85 -18.29 3.12
C ALA A 322 19.78 -19.34 2.51
N LYS A 323 19.24 -20.55 2.35
CA LYS A 323 19.94 -21.64 1.66
C LYS A 323 19.50 -21.68 0.20
N PHE A 324 20.45 -21.86 -0.70
CA PHE A 324 20.15 -22.15 -2.08
C PHE A 324 19.53 -23.56 -2.17
N LEU A 325 18.33 -23.65 -2.73
CA LEU A 325 17.61 -24.91 -2.98
C LEU A 325 17.59 -25.19 -4.48
N THR A 326 17.72 -26.46 -4.87
CA THR A 326 17.43 -26.85 -6.27
C THR A 326 15.97 -26.56 -6.63
N PRO A 327 15.59 -26.52 -7.91
CA PRO A 327 14.19 -26.32 -8.31
C PRO A 327 13.21 -27.29 -7.63
N GLU A 328 13.58 -28.57 -7.53
CA GLU A 328 12.79 -29.63 -6.90
C GLU A 328 12.66 -29.44 -5.39
N GLU A 329 13.78 -29.11 -4.72
CA GLU A 329 13.81 -28.81 -3.29
C GLU A 329 12.98 -27.55 -2.97
N ALA A 330 13.05 -26.54 -3.82
CA ALA A 330 12.27 -25.32 -3.66
C ALA A 330 10.76 -25.62 -3.73
N VAL A 331 10.31 -26.38 -4.72
CA VAL A 331 8.90 -26.81 -4.85
C VAL A 331 8.46 -27.66 -3.63
N ALA A 332 9.32 -28.59 -3.19
CA ALA A 332 9.02 -29.43 -2.01
C ALA A 332 8.92 -28.63 -0.71
N ASN A 333 9.62 -27.48 -0.62
CA ASN A 333 9.60 -26.59 0.52
C ASN A 333 8.40 -25.64 0.55
N MET A 334 7.69 -25.47 -0.57
CA MET A 334 6.57 -24.54 -0.69
C MET A 334 5.32 -25.03 0.05
N THR A 335 4.60 -24.10 0.66
CA THR A 335 3.26 -24.32 1.19
C THR A 335 2.24 -23.69 0.27
N LEU A 336 1.25 -24.47 -0.16
CA LEU A 336 0.17 -23.99 -1.03
C LEU A 336 -1.17 -23.99 -0.32
N LYS A 337 -2.06 -23.13 -0.78
CA LYS A 337 -3.48 -23.24 -0.46
C LYS A 337 -4.00 -24.65 -0.82
N GLU A 338 -4.84 -25.20 0.04
CA GLU A 338 -5.47 -26.49 -0.21
C GLU A 338 -6.20 -26.50 -1.57
N GLY A 339 -6.07 -27.60 -2.30
CA GLY A 339 -6.64 -27.74 -3.65
C GLY A 339 -5.72 -27.29 -4.79
N PHE A 340 -4.59 -26.63 -4.50
CA PHE A 340 -3.62 -26.20 -5.50
C PHE A 340 -2.36 -27.07 -5.54
N LYS A 341 -1.65 -26.99 -6.66
CA LYS A 341 -0.33 -27.56 -6.90
C LYS A 341 0.57 -26.54 -7.58
N VAL A 342 1.88 -26.69 -7.41
CA VAL A 342 2.91 -25.91 -8.08
C VAL A 342 3.94 -26.83 -8.69
N ASN A 343 4.50 -26.43 -9.81
CA ASN A 343 5.70 -27.04 -10.37
C ASN A 343 6.63 -25.93 -10.91
N THR A 344 7.91 -26.23 -11.02
CA THR A 344 8.84 -25.41 -11.78
C THR A 344 8.53 -25.59 -13.26
N TRP A 345 8.15 -24.50 -13.96
CA TRP A 345 7.89 -24.50 -15.38
C TRP A 345 9.17 -24.32 -16.20
N ALA A 346 10.07 -23.46 -15.73
CA ALA A 346 11.42 -23.29 -16.27
C ALA A 346 12.36 -22.83 -15.15
N SER A 347 13.64 -23.19 -15.26
CA SER A 347 14.67 -22.82 -14.30
C SER A 347 16.05 -22.77 -14.96
N GLU A 348 17.05 -22.44 -14.18
CA GLU A 348 18.45 -22.60 -14.55
C GLU A 348 18.77 -24.06 -14.95
N PRO A 349 19.60 -24.34 -15.97
CA PRO A 349 20.36 -23.40 -16.80
C PRO A 349 19.60 -22.90 -18.04
N MET A 350 18.30 -23.19 -18.17
CA MET A 350 17.50 -22.79 -19.33
C MET A 350 17.35 -21.26 -19.40
N MET A 351 17.21 -20.62 -18.25
CA MET A 351 17.10 -19.18 -18.10
C MET A 351 17.84 -18.68 -16.86
N THR A 352 18.22 -17.40 -16.84
CA THR A 352 18.89 -16.75 -15.72
C THR A 352 18.44 -15.29 -15.58
N GLN A 353 18.44 -14.75 -14.38
CA GLN A 353 18.10 -13.34 -14.08
C GLN A 353 16.88 -12.80 -14.84
N PRO A 354 15.72 -13.46 -14.75
CA PRO A 354 14.52 -13.04 -15.47
C PRO A 354 13.92 -11.77 -14.85
N MET A 355 13.76 -10.71 -15.65
CA MET A 355 13.22 -9.43 -15.18
C MET A 355 11.76 -9.22 -15.57
N ALA A 356 11.38 -9.66 -16.75
CA ALA A 356 10.03 -9.54 -17.27
C ALA A 356 9.71 -10.75 -18.16
N PHE A 357 8.42 -11.04 -18.31
CA PHE A 357 7.97 -12.09 -19.22
C PHE A 357 6.56 -11.80 -19.74
N CYS A 358 6.20 -12.37 -20.87
CA CYS A 358 4.86 -12.28 -21.44
C CYS A 358 4.60 -13.45 -22.40
N TRP A 359 3.33 -13.69 -22.69
CA TRP A 359 2.89 -14.72 -23.64
C TRP A 359 2.77 -14.17 -25.05
N ASP A 360 3.11 -14.99 -26.05
CA ASP A 360 2.80 -14.71 -27.47
C ASP A 360 1.49 -15.39 -27.92
N ASP A 361 1.15 -15.26 -29.20
CA ASP A 361 -0.08 -15.78 -29.80
C ASP A 361 -0.10 -17.30 -29.96
N ARG A 362 1.05 -17.96 -29.78
CA ARG A 362 1.22 -19.44 -29.84
C ARG A 362 1.23 -20.08 -28.44
N GLY A 363 1.04 -19.28 -27.39
CA GLY A 363 1.16 -19.77 -26.02
C GLY A 363 2.58 -20.07 -25.58
N ARG A 364 3.58 -19.41 -26.18
CA ARG A 364 4.99 -19.50 -25.79
C ARG A 364 5.34 -18.34 -24.89
N LEU A 365 6.26 -18.57 -23.96
CA LEU A 365 6.65 -17.56 -22.97
C LEU A 365 7.94 -16.86 -23.42
N TRP A 366 7.84 -15.55 -23.54
CA TRP A 366 8.98 -14.67 -23.82
C TRP A 366 9.52 -14.13 -22.51
N ILE A 367 10.85 -14.15 -22.33
CA ILE A 367 11.53 -13.80 -21.08
C ILE A 367 12.65 -12.82 -21.38
N ALA A 368 12.67 -11.70 -20.65
CA ALA A 368 13.79 -10.78 -20.62
C ALA A 368 14.76 -11.20 -19.52
N GLU A 369 15.94 -11.68 -19.89
CA GLU A 369 17.09 -11.83 -18.98
C GLU A 369 17.79 -10.49 -18.87
N ASN A 370 17.79 -9.88 -17.67
CA ASN A 370 18.44 -8.60 -17.44
C ASN A 370 19.77 -8.79 -16.70
N ARG A 371 20.85 -8.95 -17.44
CA ARG A 371 22.22 -9.10 -16.92
C ARG A 371 22.95 -7.76 -16.74
N ASP A 372 22.29 -6.64 -17.07
CA ASP A 372 22.73 -5.29 -16.78
C ASP A 372 22.26 -4.79 -15.42
N TYR A 373 21.44 -5.59 -14.70
CA TYR A 373 20.98 -5.30 -13.35
C TYR A 373 22.09 -5.68 -12.36
N GLU A 374 22.88 -4.72 -11.99
CA GLU A 374 23.81 -4.80 -10.85
C GLU A 374 23.39 -3.83 -9.77
N SER A 375 24.23 -3.66 -8.76
CA SER A 375 24.04 -2.72 -7.68
C SER A 375 23.62 -1.31 -8.14
N ARG A 376 23.10 -0.52 -7.24
CA ARG A 376 22.74 0.90 -7.44
C ARG A 376 23.97 1.72 -7.90
N GLY A 377 24.33 1.61 -9.16
CA GLY A 377 25.42 2.36 -9.80
C GLY A 377 24.91 3.32 -10.85
N HIS A 378 25.80 4.17 -11.34
CA HIS A 378 25.53 5.05 -12.48
C HIS A 378 25.79 4.30 -13.80
N GLY A 379 24.79 4.31 -14.68
CA GLY A 379 24.91 3.71 -16.03
C GLY A 379 24.55 2.22 -16.09
N PHE A 380 24.84 1.63 -17.22
CA PHE A 380 24.64 0.20 -17.45
C PHE A 380 25.78 -0.61 -16.84
N SER A 381 25.47 -1.83 -16.41
CA SER A 381 26.47 -2.76 -15.86
C SER A 381 27.54 -3.14 -16.90
N ASN A 382 28.74 -3.45 -16.42
CA ASN A 382 29.78 -4.05 -17.24
C ASN A 382 29.63 -5.57 -17.43
N ALA A 383 28.74 -6.22 -16.65
CA ALA A 383 28.51 -7.67 -16.72
C ALA A 383 27.81 -8.08 -18.03
N GLY A 384 26.85 -7.26 -18.50
CA GLY A 384 26.20 -7.29 -19.79
C GLY A 384 25.82 -8.63 -20.40
N ASN A 385 25.24 -8.60 -21.58
CA ASN A 385 24.73 -9.75 -22.31
C ASN A 385 23.26 -10.11 -21.98
N SER A 386 22.47 -9.08 -21.69
CA SER A 386 21.02 -9.25 -21.57
C SER A 386 20.43 -9.84 -22.85
N ARG A 387 19.47 -10.74 -22.69
CA ARG A 387 18.86 -11.51 -23.79
C ARG A 387 17.34 -11.52 -23.67
N ILE A 388 16.68 -11.72 -24.80
CA ILE A 388 15.27 -12.07 -24.86
C ILE A 388 15.18 -13.52 -25.33
N LEU A 389 14.58 -14.36 -24.50
CA LEU A 389 14.38 -15.78 -24.77
C LEU A 389 12.93 -16.06 -25.14
N ILE A 390 12.72 -17.09 -25.96
CA ILE A 390 11.42 -17.72 -26.19
C ILE A 390 11.52 -19.15 -25.69
N LEU A 391 10.68 -19.49 -24.70
CA LEU A 391 10.56 -20.82 -24.15
C LEU A 391 9.20 -21.40 -24.49
N GLU A 392 9.16 -22.71 -24.73
CA GLU A 392 7.94 -23.44 -25.11
C GLU A 392 7.86 -24.76 -24.36
N ASP A 393 6.67 -25.14 -23.95
CA ASP A 393 6.26 -26.48 -23.49
C ASP A 393 5.53 -27.17 -24.65
N THR A 394 6.29 -27.88 -25.48
CA THR A 394 5.79 -28.42 -26.74
C THR A 394 4.89 -29.65 -26.55
N ASN A 395 5.02 -30.33 -25.43
CA ASN A 395 4.27 -31.55 -25.11
C ASN A 395 3.10 -31.26 -24.11
N HIS A 396 2.98 -30.02 -23.62
CA HIS A 396 1.95 -29.54 -22.72
C HIS A 396 1.91 -30.29 -21.38
N ASP A 397 3.06 -30.72 -20.87
CA ASP A 397 3.16 -31.37 -19.55
C ASP A 397 3.31 -30.37 -18.39
N GLY A 398 3.49 -29.10 -18.72
CA GLY A 398 3.64 -28.01 -17.76
C GLY A 398 5.08 -27.67 -17.42
N VAL A 399 6.03 -28.12 -18.25
CA VAL A 399 7.48 -27.81 -18.14
C VAL A 399 8.00 -27.40 -19.53
N ALA A 400 8.73 -26.31 -19.59
CA ALA A 400 9.35 -25.86 -20.83
C ALA A 400 10.42 -26.86 -21.29
N ASP A 401 10.38 -27.26 -22.57
CA ASP A 401 11.29 -28.23 -23.17
C ASP A 401 12.15 -27.66 -24.32
N THR A 402 11.81 -26.46 -24.82
CA THR A 402 12.59 -25.78 -25.86
C THR A 402 12.97 -24.37 -25.46
N LYS A 403 14.09 -23.90 -26.05
CA LYS A 403 14.60 -22.54 -25.89
C LYS A 403 15.14 -21.98 -27.18
N LYS A 404 14.74 -20.75 -27.51
CA LYS A 404 15.36 -19.93 -28.55
C LYS A 404 15.83 -18.60 -27.98
N VAL A 405 16.88 -18.04 -28.59
CA VAL A 405 17.32 -16.68 -28.30
C VAL A 405 16.80 -15.77 -29.42
N PHE A 406 15.87 -14.89 -29.05
CA PHE A 406 15.25 -13.94 -29.99
C PHE A 406 16.13 -12.72 -30.24
N LEU A 407 16.73 -12.18 -29.18
CA LEU A 407 17.51 -10.93 -29.21
C LEU A 407 18.63 -10.97 -28.19
N GLU A 408 19.78 -10.43 -28.53
CA GLU A 408 20.92 -10.23 -27.62
C GLU A 408 21.51 -8.81 -27.72
N GLY A 409 22.15 -8.36 -26.66
CA GLY A 409 23.00 -7.16 -26.65
C GLY A 409 22.25 -5.83 -26.54
N ILE A 410 20.96 -5.81 -26.20
CA ILE A 410 20.24 -4.59 -25.79
C ILE A 410 20.41 -4.42 -24.29
N ALA A 411 20.82 -3.25 -23.84
CA ALA A 411 21.06 -2.97 -22.43
C ALA A 411 19.73 -2.86 -21.66
N PHE A 412 19.72 -3.42 -20.47
CA PHE A 412 18.70 -3.25 -19.45
C PHE A 412 17.23 -3.51 -19.88
N PRO A 413 16.88 -4.68 -20.44
CA PRO A 413 15.49 -5.02 -20.74
C PRO A 413 14.71 -5.16 -19.42
N SER A 414 13.66 -4.36 -19.23
CA SER A 414 12.93 -4.25 -17.94
C SER A 414 11.44 -4.54 -18.07
N ALA A 415 10.88 -4.54 -19.28
CA ALA A 415 9.46 -4.75 -19.52
C ALA A 415 9.22 -5.23 -20.94
N MET A 416 8.16 -6.01 -21.18
CA MET A 416 7.91 -6.56 -22.51
C MET A 416 6.44 -6.88 -22.75
N ALA A 417 6.01 -6.75 -24.02
CA ALA A 417 4.71 -7.15 -24.50
C ALA A 417 4.78 -7.53 -26.01
N VAL A 418 4.37 -8.74 -26.37
CA VAL A 418 4.30 -9.19 -27.76
C VAL A 418 3.03 -8.67 -28.43
N GLY A 419 3.14 -8.24 -29.68
CA GLY A 419 2.05 -7.82 -30.54
C GLY A 419 2.53 -7.14 -31.81
N PHE A 420 1.68 -7.06 -32.83
CA PHE A 420 1.97 -6.40 -34.10
C PHE A 420 3.19 -6.95 -34.83
N ASP A 421 3.35 -8.30 -34.83
CA ASP A 421 4.47 -9.04 -35.41
C ASP A 421 5.83 -8.62 -34.88
N GLY A 422 5.90 -8.45 -33.54
CA GLY A 422 7.13 -8.08 -32.86
C GLY A 422 6.95 -7.95 -31.37
N LEU A 423 7.99 -7.41 -30.75
CA LEU A 423 8.10 -7.22 -29.33
C LEU A 423 8.18 -5.72 -29.00
N TYR A 424 7.28 -5.20 -28.16
CA TYR A 424 7.50 -3.96 -27.45
C TYR A 424 8.38 -4.24 -26.24
N LEU A 425 9.53 -3.57 -26.17
CA LEU A 425 10.56 -3.81 -25.16
C LEU A 425 10.87 -2.51 -24.42
N GLY A 426 10.63 -2.50 -23.12
CA GLY A 426 11.16 -1.49 -22.21
C GLY A 426 12.65 -1.73 -22.01
N ALA A 427 13.48 -0.85 -22.53
CA ALA A 427 14.93 -0.85 -22.38
C ALA A 427 15.39 0.60 -22.10
N PRO A 428 15.23 1.11 -20.86
CA PRO A 428 15.52 2.50 -20.54
C PRO A 428 16.90 2.94 -21.08
N PRO A 429 16.99 4.13 -21.67
CA PRO A 429 16.00 5.20 -21.68
C PRO A 429 14.87 5.03 -22.71
N ASN A 430 14.78 3.90 -23.42
CA ASN A 430 13.90 3.72 -24.57
C ASN A 430 12.72 2.77 -24.31
N LEU A 431 11.63 3.01 -25.02
CA LEU A 431 10.64 2.01 -25.42
C LEU A 431 10.95 1.64 -26.89
N LEU A 432 11.28 0.38 -27.10
CA LEU A 432 11.63 -0.15 -28.42
C LEU A 432 10.45 -0.95 -29.01
N PHE A 433 10.38 -1.00 -30.34
CA PHE A 433 9.67 -2.03 -31.07
C PHE A 433 10.68 -2.87 -31.84
N VAL A 434 10.72 -4.15 -31.55
CA VAL A 434 11.63 -5.12 -32.14
C VAL A 434 10.82 -6.05 -33.05
N PRO A 435 10.84 -5.87 -34.38
CA PRO A 435 10.03 -6.65 -35.29
C PRO A 435 10.54 -8.07 -35.48
N ASP A 436 9.62 -9.00 -35.79
CA ASP A 436 9.82 -10.36 -36.32
C ASP A 436 8.80 -10.58 -37.43
N ARG A 437 9.04 -9.94 -38.61
CA ARG A 437 8.05 -9.89 -39.67
C ARG A 437 7.98 -11.19 -40.47
N ASN A 438 9.06 -11.95 -40.48
CA ASN A 438 9.16 -13.25 -41.16
C ASN A 438 8.80 -14.45 -40.26
N HIS A 439 8.56 -14.16 -38.94
CA HIS A 439 8.20 -15.15 -37.93
C HIS A 439 9.20 -16.32 -37.77
N ASP A 440 10.51 -16.01 -37.91
CA ASP A 440 11.58 -17.00 -37.72
C ASP A 440 12.07 -17.08 -36.26
N ASP A 441 11.49 -16.27 -35.38
CA ASP A 441 11.83 -16.13 -33.96
C ASP A 441 13.23 -15.52 -33.73
N VAL A 442 13.69 -14.67 -34.67
CA VAL A 442 14.93 -13.92 -34.61
C VAL A 442 14.63 -12.44 -34.86
N ALA A 443 15.17 -11.58 -34.01
CA ALA A 443 14.92 -10.15 -34.13
C ALA A 443 15.44 -9.54 -35.43
N ASP A 444 14.63 -8.77 -36.13
CA ASP A 444 15.02 -7.95 -37.29
C ASP A 444 15.89 -6.76 -36.85
N MET A 445 17.15 -6.99 -36.48
CA MET A 445 18.07 -6.05 -35.86
C MET A 445 18.19 -4.69 -36.53
N GLU A 446 18.17 -4.64 -37.87
CA GLU A 446 18.28 -3.41 -38.66
C GLU A 446 16.99 -2.59 -38.63
N ASN A 447 15.87 -3.22 -38.27
CA ASN A 447 14.54 -2.65 -38.26
C ASN A 447 14.00 -2.38 -36.86
N ILE A 448 14.85 -2.44 -35.80
CA ILE A 448 14.47 -2.04 -34.47
C ILE A 448 14.13 -0.55 -34.45
N GLU A 449 12.97 -0.21 -33.91
CA GLU A 449 12.47 1.16 -33.83
C GLU A 449 12.52 1.67 -32.39
N VAL A 450 13.06 2.86 -32.18
CA VAL A 450 12.91 3.59 -30.91
C VAL A 450 11.58 4.33 -30.97
N LYS A 451 10.57 3.83 -30.28
CA LYS A 451 9.24 4.47 -30.26
C LYS A 451 9.22 5.71 -29.39
N LEU A 452 9.84 5.64 -28.24
CA LEU A 452 9.94 6.72 -27.27
C LEU A 452 11.29 6.63 -26.55
N THR A 453 11.75 7.74 -25.99
CA THR A 453 12.94 7.84 -25.16
C THR A 453 12.69 8.77 -23.99
N GLY A 454 13.55 8.75 -22.98
CA GLY A 454 13.49 9.70 -21.88
C GLY A 454 13.22 9.08 -20.50
N TRP A 455 13.18 7.75 -20.37
CA TRP A 455 13.09 7.09 -19.07
C TRP A 455 14.43 7.07 -18.36
N GLY A 456 14.43 7.52 -17.07
CA GLY A 456 15.59 7.46 -16.21
C GLY A 456 15.86 6.06 -15.64
N ILE A 457 17.08 5.87 -15.10
CA ILE A 457 17.49 4.67 -14.34
C ILE A 457 18.15 5.03 -13.00
N ARG A 458 17.82 6.17 -12.43
CA ARG A 458 18.41 6.62 -11.17
C ARG A 458 18.19 5.59 -10.06
N ASP A 459 17.01 5.03 -9.96
CA ASP A 459 16.73 3.81 -9.21
C ASP A 459 16.27 2.72 -10.18
N ARG A 460 17.06 1.66 -10.29
CA ARG A 460 16.84 0.59 -11.28
C ARG A 460 15.63 -0.26 -10.96
N HIS A 461 15.24 -0.34 -9.69
CA HIS A 461 14.01 -1.00 -9.26
C HIS A 461 12.74 -0.24 -9.65
N GLU A 462 12.89 1.01 -10.06
CA GLU A 462 11.77 1.93 -10.24
C GLU A 462 11.63 2.45 -11.67
N THR A 463 12.46 1.97 -12.60
CA THR A 463 12.40 2.40 -14.01
C THR A 463 11.17 1.84 -14.74
N LEU A 464 11.05 2.13 -16.02
CA LEU A 464 10.02 1.60 -16.92
C LEU A 464 9.79 0.10 -16.70
N ASN A 465 8.57 -0.28 -16.34
CA ASN A 465 8.20 -1.67 -16.05
C ASN A 465 6.73 -1.98 -16.41
N SER A 466 6.35 -3.25 -16.28
CA SER A 466 4.95 -3.73 -16.32
C SER A 466 4.19 -3.40 -17.60
N LEU A 467 4.80 -3.62 -18.79
CA LEU A 467 4.07 -3.46 -20.04
C LEU A 467 2.89 -4.44 -20.12
N HIS A 468 1.69 -3.89 -20.40
CA HIS A 468 0.48 -4.67 -20.48
C HIS A 468 -0.54 -4.07 -21.46
N TRP A 469 -1.14 -4.93 -22.32
CA TRP A 469 -2.16 -4.49 -23.26
C TRP A 469 -3.46 -4.18 -22.51
N GLY A 470 -3.93 -2.95 -22.61
CA GLY A 470 -5.24 -2.54 -22.09
C GLY A 470 -6.40 -3.02 -22.97
N PRO A 471 -7.64 -2.94 -22.43
CA PRO A 471 -8.82 -3.34 -23.18
C PRO A 471 -9.11 -2.43 -24.39
N ASP A 472 -8.64 -1.19 -24.32
CA ASP A 472 -8.80 -0.12 -25.32
C ASP A 472 -7.72 -0.08 -26.40
N GLY A 473 -6.84 -1.10 -26.43
CA GLY A 473 -5.79 -1.22 -27.44
C GLY A 473 -4.55 -0.37 -27.19
N TRP A 474 -4.45 0.30 -26.05
CA TRP A 474 -3.25 0.97 -25.61
C TRP A 474 -2.31 -0.01 -24.90
N LEU A 475 -1.02 0.20 -25.04
CA LEU A 475 0.01 -0.45 -24.24
C LEU A 475 0.27 0.40 -23.00
N TYR A 476 -0.05 -0.14 -21.82
CA TYR A 476 0.16 0.51 -20.52
C TYR A 476 1.52 0.12 -19.94
N GLY A 477 2.05 0.98 -19.07
CA GLY A 477 3.28 0.74 -18.32
C GLY A 477 3.35 1.58 -17.06
N CYS A 478 4.28 1.21 -16.19
CA CYS A 478 4.52 1.88 -14.90
C CYS A 478 5.88 2.55 -14.84
N GLN A 479 6.02 3.53 -13.93
CA GLN A 479 7.25 4.23 -13.59
C GLN A 479 7.26 4.59 -12.12
N GLY A 480 8.35 4.32 -11.41
CA GLY A 480 8.48 4.63 -9.99
C GLY A 480 8.90 6.07 -9.68
N PHE A 481 8.81 6.44 -8.40
CA PHE A 481 8.90 7.84 -7.99
C PHE A 481 10.34 8.38 -7.85
N ALA A 482 11.32 7.53 -7.61
CA ALA A 482 12.72 7.95 -7.46
C ALA A 482 13.49 8.02 -8.79
N THR A 483 12.78 7.81 -9.89
CA THR A 483 13.37 7.73 -11.23
C THR A 483 12.74 8.77 -12.16
N PRO A 484 13.05 10.07 -11.97
CA PRO A 484 12.51 11.14 -12.81
C PRO A 484 12.85 10.91 -14.27
N SER A 485 11.87 11.12 -15.13
CA SER A 485 11.93 10.85 -16.57
C SER A 485 11.26 11.97 -17.34
N LYS A 486 11.69 12.20 -18.55
CA LYS A 486 11.06 13.15 -19.49
C LYS A 486 10.86 12.48 -20.83
N VAL A 487 9.69 11.87 -20.98
CA VAL A 487 9.38 11.00 -22.13
C VAL A 487 9.05 11.82 -23.37
N ARG A 488 9.65 11.44 -24.50
CA ARG A 488 9.53 12.13 -25.77
C ARG A 488 9.78 11.19 -26.97
N LYS A 489 9.45 11.66 -28.14
CA LYS A 489 9.88 11.03 -29.38
C LYS A 489 11.41 11.15 -29.53
N PRO A 490 12.07 10.13 -30.11
CA PRO A 490 13.50 10.22 -30.39
C PRO A 490 13.78 11.24 -31.50
N GLU A 491 14.98 11.79 -31.51
CA GLU A 491 15.49 12.52 -32.66
C GLU A 491 15.93 11.54 -33.74
N GLY A 492 15.43 11.71 -34.97
CA GLY A 492 15.70 10.79 -36.09
C GLY A 492 15.25 9.37 -35.77
N LYS A 493 16.14 8.38 -35.98
CA LYS A 493 15.87 6.98 -35.65
C LYS A 493 16.02 6.66 -34.15
N GLY A 494 16.53 7.59 -33.35
CA GLY A 494 16.93 7.34 -31.97
C GLY A 494 18.21 6.50 -31.85
N LYS A 495 18.75 6.47 -30.62
CA LYS A 495 19.95 5.66 -30.31
C LYS A 495 19.52 4.38 -29.63
N LEU A 496 19.98 3.23 -30.13
CA LEU A 496 19.90 1.95 -29.42
C LEU A 496 21.06 1.85 -28.43
N TYR A 497 20.75 1.68 -27.18
CA TYR A 497 21.76 1.50 -26.13
C TYR A 497 22.10 0.02 -25.96
N ARG A 498 23.37 -0.24 -25.93
CA ARG A 498 23.95 -1.57 -25.81
C ARG A 498 24.78 -1.67 -24.54
N HIS A 499 25.11 -2.86 -24.16
CA HIS A 499 26.09 -3.15 -23.13
C HIS A 499 27.36 -2.28 -23.29
N LYS A 500 27.82 -1.67 -22.21
CA LYS A 500 28.93 -0.70 -22.11
C LYS A 500 28.66 0.70 -22.68
N ASP A 501 27.54 0.97 -23.28
CA ASP A 501 27.20 2.36 -23.63
C ASP A 501 26.98 3.19 -22.36
N PRO A 502 27.41 4.46 -22.34
CA PRO A 502 27.07 5.36 -21.25
C PRO A 502 25.56 5.69 -21.27
N PHE A 503 24.94 5.72 -20.11
CA PHE A 503 23.57 6.23 -20.00
C PHE A 503 23.57 7.75 -20.25
N PRO A 504 22.58 8.33 -20.98
CA PRO A 504 22.57 9.75 -21.32
C PRO A 504 22.43 10.63 -20.05
N GLU A 505 23.33 11.60 -19.92
CA GLU A 505 23.32 12.56 -18.81
C GLU A 505 22.22 13.62 -18.93
N ASP A 506 21.77 13.89 -20.16
CA ASP A 506 20.79 14.94 -20.53
C ASP A 506 19.35 14.45 -20.59
N ILE A 507 19.07 13.30 -20.00
CA ILE A 507 17.76 12.60 -20.08
C ILE A 507 16.55 13.47 -19.67
N LEU A 508 16.78 14.43 -18.78
CA LEU A 508 15.75 15.34 -18.27
C LEU A 508 15.73 16.70 -18.99
N GLN A 509 16.60 16.91 -19.98
CA GLN A 509 16.69 18.18 -20.72
C GLN A 509 15.73 18.18 -21.92
N GLY A 510 15.46 19.38 -22.44
CA GLY A 510 14.61 19.58 -23.62
C GLY A 510 13.10 19.42 -23.37
N GLU A 511 12.35 19.31 -24.46
CA GLU A 511 10.89 19.10 -24.41
C GLU A 511 10.55 17.64 -24.14
N GLY A 512 9.39 17.41 -23.55
CA GLY A 512 8.89 16.06 -23.24
C GLY A 512 7.84 16.08 -22.15
N VAL A 513 7.29 14.93 -21.84
CA VAL A 513 6.29 14.72 -20.78
C VAL A 513 6.99 14.26 -19.52
N ASP A 514 6.88 15.06 -18.45
CA ASP A 514 7.49 14.73 -17.17
C ASP A 514 6.71 13.60 -16.49
N ILE A 515 7.43 12.58 -16.02
CA ILE A 515 6.92 11.52 -15.17
C ILE A 515 7.94 11.21 -14.07
N ASN A 516 7.46 11.13 -12.83
CA ASN A 516 8.26 10.73 -11.67
C ASN A 516 7.31 10.02 -10.68
N GLY A 517 7.06 8.76 -10.93
CA GLY A 517 6.00 7.96 -10.34
C GLY A 517 4.68 8.13 -11.07
N GLY A 518 4.15 7.02 -11.61
CA GLY A 518 2.88 7.04 -12.32
C GLY A 518 2.64 5.82 -13.21
N VAL A 519 1.47 5.87 -13.81
CA VAL A 519 1.04 4.96 -14.88
C VAL A 519 0.95 5.75 -16.16
N TRP A 520 1.45 5.19 -17.23
CA TRP A 520 1.45 5.79 -18.56
C TRP A 520 0.91 4.79 -19.59
N ARG A 521 0.60 5.27 -20.82
CA ARG A 521 0.19 4.43 -21.93
C ARG A 521 0.71 4.95 -23.26
N TYR A 522 0.92 4.02 -24.19
CA TYR A 522 1.34 4.27 -25.56
C TYR A 522 0.39 3.59 -26.53
N HIS A 523 -0.09 4.32 -27.54
CA HIS A 523 -0.96 3.75 -28.58
C HIS A 523 -0.13 3.32 -29.78
N PRO A 524 -0.08 2.02 -30.13
CA PRO A 524 0.84 1.50 -31.14
C PRO A 524 0.56 2.01 -32.56
N THR A 525 -0.70 2.22 -32.90
CA THR A 525 -1.12 2.63 -34.26
C THR A 525 -1.30 4.14 -34.42
N LYS A 526 -1.65 4.86 -33.35
CA LYS A 526 -1.76 6.33 -33.32
C LYS A 526 -0.42 6.98 -32.97
N ASP A 527 0.58 6.23 -32.54
CA ASP A 527 1.90 6.67 -32.09
C ASP A 527 1.85 7.81 -31.08
N LYS A 528 0.92 7.68 -30.09
CA LYS A 528 0.68 8.68 -29.04
C LYS A 528 1.11 8.17 -27.68
N PHE A 529 1.67 9.05 -26.84
CA PHE A 529 2.02 8.80 -25.46
C PHE A 529 1.20 9.68 -24.52
N GLU A 530 0.71 9.14 -23.40
CA GLU A 530 0.01 9.87 -22.34
C GLU A 530 0.40 9.34 -20.97
N VAL A 531 0.47 10.22 -19.98
CA VAL A 531 0.44 9.82 -18.58
C VAL A 531 -1.01 9.61 -18.15
N VAL A 532 -1.33 8.44 -17.64
CA VAL A 532 -2.67 8.06 -17.16
C VAL A 532 -2.92 8.63 -15.77
N ALA A 533 -1.92 8.49 -14.89
CA ALA A 533 -2.01 8.94 -13.50
C ALA A 533 -0.63 9.23 -12.93
N HIS A 534 -0.54 10.21 -12.03
CA HIS A 534 0.69 10.59 -11.35
C HIS A 534 0.66 10.18 -9.87
N GLY A 535 1.81 9.90 -9.30
CA GLY A 535 1.96 9.57 -7.88
C GLY A 535 2.51 8.18 -7.64
N PHE A 536 1.99 7.53 -6.59
CA PHE A 536 2.44 6.23 -6.11
C PHE A 536 3.87 6.24 -5.53
N SER A 537 4.37 5.04 -5.15
CA SER A 537 5.78 4.86 -4.85
C SER A 537 6.48 4.20 -6.03
N ASN A 538 6.58 2.90 -5.98
CA ASN A 538 7.17 2.05 -7.01
C ASN A 538 6.11 1.07 -7.51
N PRO A 539 5.24 1.48 -8.46
CA PRO A 539 4.27 0.57 -9.03
C PRO A 539 4.99 -0.51 -9.84
N TRP A 540 4.68 -1.77 -9.55
CA TRP A 540 5.20 -2.95 -10.24
C TRP A 540 4.10 -4.00 -10.36
N GLY A 541 3.50 -4.05 -11.51
CA GLY A 541 2.32 -4.87 -11.81
C GLY A 541 1.09 -4.02 -12.07
N ILE A 542 0.47 -4.24 -13.23
CA ILE A 542 -0.71 -3.55 -13.70
C ILE A 542 -1.63 -4.54 -14.39
N ASP A 543 -2.92 -4.47 -14.09
CA ASP A 543 -3.96 -5.24 -14.76
C ASP A 543 -5.32 -4.59 -14.65
N TYR A 544 -6.31 -5.12 -15.38
CA TYR A 544 -7.69 -4.65 -15.34
C TYR A 544 -8.68 -5.80 -15.08
N ASP A 545 -9.80 -5.47 -14.44
CA ASP A 545 -10.89 -6.42 -14.18
C ASP A 545 -11.82 -6.62 -15.39
N ALA A 546 -12.87 -7.44 -15.22
CA ALA A 546 -13.85 -7.73 -16.26
C ALA A 546 -14.63 -6.49 -16.75
N LYS A 547 -14.59 -5.40 -16.00
CA LYS A 547 -15.20 -4.11 -16.33
C LYS A 547 -14.21 -3.10 -16.90
N GLY A 548 -12.96 -3.51 -17.08
CA GLY A 548 -11.87 -2.65 -17.56
C GLY A 548 -11.40 -1.62 -16.54
N GLN A 549 -11.66 -1.85 -15.23
CA GLN A 549 -11.13 -1.02 -14.16
C GLN A 549 -9.67 -1.38 -13.93
N LEU A 550 -8.79 -0.39 -13.88
CA LEU A 550 -7.35 -0.57 -13.86
C LEU A 550 -6.82 -0.61 -12.43
N PHE A 551 -5.96 -1.59 -12.12
CA PHE A 551 -5.34 -1.75 -10.82
C PHE A 551 -3.83 -1.87 -10.94
N ILE A 552 -3.11 -1.39 -9.94
CA ILE A 552 -1.67 -1.62 -9.77
C ILE A 552 -1.36 -2.11 -8.36
N SER A 553 -0.31 -2.93 -8.27
CA SER A 553 0.42 -3.12 -7.01
C SER A 553 1.56 -2.12 -6.90
N ALA A 554 1.93 -1.75 -5.67
CA ALA A 554 3.07 -0.89 -5.39
C ALA A 554 3.97 -1.49 -4.30
N CYS A 555 5.27 -1.24 -4.42
CA CYS A 555 6.29 -1.91 -3.64
C CYS A 555 6.31 -1.47 -2.16
N VAL A 556 6.34 -0.18 -1.88
CA VAL A 556 6.81 0.36 -0.59
C VAL A 556 5.75 1.07 0.26
N ILE A 557 4.70 1.61 -0.34
CA ILE A 557 3.55 2.19 0.36
C ILE A 557 2.37 1.22 0.27
N PRO A 558 1.23 1.49 0.92
CA PRO A 558 0.10 0.57 0.81
C PRO A 558 -0.05 0.06 -0.62
N HIS A 559 -0.12 -1.23 -0.76
CA HIS A 559 0.24 -1.96 -1.98
C HIS A 559 -0.78 -1.89 -3.11
N MET A 560 -2.06 -1.54 -2.85
CA MET A 560 -3.14 -1.71 -3.83
C MET A 560 -3.83 -0.41 -4.20
N TRP A 561 -4.00 -0.17 -5.51
CA TRP A 561 -4.53 1.06 -6.04
C TRP A 561 -5.51 0.82 -7.20
N HIS A 562 -6.63 1.52 -7.19
CA HIS A 562 -7.51 1.66 -8.34
C HIS A 562 -7.08 2.88 -9.16
N VAL A 563 -6.64 2.69 -10.39
CA VAL A 563 -6.07 3.73 -11.24
C VAL A 563 -7.14 4.35 -12.13
N ILE A 564 -7.26 5.67 -12.05
CA ILE A 564 -8.26 6.46 -12.78
C ILE A 564 -7.51 7.40 -13.73
N LEU A 565 -7.96 7.50 -14.98
CA LEU A 565 -7.39 8.42 -15.95
C LEU A 565 -7.51 9.88 -15.49
N GLY A 566 -6.36 10.56 -15.35
CA GLY A 566 -6.26 11.90 -14.78
C GLY A 566 -6.15 11.92 -13.24
N GLY A 567 -6.03 10.77 -12.59
CA GLY A 567 -5.89 10.66 -11.14
C GLY A 567 -4.52 11.11 -10.64
N ILE A 568 -4.51 11.67 -9.42
CA ILE A 568 -3.28 12.07 -8.71
C ILE A 568 -3.27 11.37 -7.36
N TYR A 569 -2.25 10.56 -7.16
CA TYR A 569 -2.15 9.58 -6.10
C TYR A 569 -1.10 9.94 -5.07
N HIS A 570 -1.28 9.43 -3.86
CA HIS A 570 -0.32 9.62 -2.79
C HIS A 570 1.07 9.16 -3.20
N ARG A 571 2.07 10.01 -2.92
CA ARG A 571 3.48 9.77 -3.21
C ARG A 571 4.21 9.32 -1.95
N GLN A 572 5.15 8.43 -2.10
CA GLN A 572 6.06 8.07 -1.02
C GLN A 572 6.93 9.25 -0.58
N GLY A 573 7.27 10.14 -1.50
CA GLY A 573 8.04 11.34 -1.21
C GLY A 573 8.00 12.38 -2.32
N GLY A 574 8.53 13.56 -2.03
CA GLY A 574 8.52 14.70 -2.95
C GLY A 574 7.16 15.37 -3.05
N GLN A 575 7.06 16.32 -3.98
CA GLN A 575 5.83 17.08 -4.24
C GLN A 575 5.21 16.68 -5.57
N HIS A 576 3.91 16.89 -5.71
CA HIS A 576 3.23 16.76 -7.00
C HIS A 576 3.73 17.83 -7.99
N PHE A 577 3.70 17.54 -9.28
CA PHE A 577 4.02 18.53 -10.32
C PHE A 577 3.12 19.76 -10.25
N ASN A 578 1.83 19.53 -9.94
CA ASN A 578 0.90 20.63 -9.68
C ASN A 578 0.90 20.96 -8.17
N PRO A 579 1.38 22.14 -7.73
CA PRO A 579 1.47 22.50 -6.32
C PRO A 579 0.09 22.76 -5.67
N TYR A 580 -0.97 22.81 -6.45
CA TYR A 580 -2.35 23.05 -5.99
C TYR A 580 -3.14 21.77 -5.77
N ILE A 581 -2.47 20.62 -5.73
CA ILE A 581 -3.05 19.35 -5.30
C ILE A 581 -3.00 19.33 -3.76
N TYR A 582 -4.08 19.78 -3.15
CA TYR A 582 -4.19 19.90 -1.69
C TYR A 582 -4.50 18.58 -0.98
N SER A 583 -5.02 17.60 -1.71
CA SER A 583 -5.12 16.20 -1.28
C SER A 583 -5.03 15.28 -2.49
N ASP A 584 -4.51 14.08 -2.26
CA ASP A 584 -4.32 13.04 -3.25
C ASP A 584 -5.22 11.83 -2.97
N ILE A 585 -5.39 10.95 -3.97
CA ILE A 585 -6.12 9.70 -3.81
C ILE A 585 -5.25 8.73 -3.01
N ARG A 586 -5.84 8.06 -2.04
CA ARG A 586 -5.16 7.09 -1.17
C ARG A 586 -5.36 5.66 -1.70
N THR A 587 -4.62 4.73 -1.12
CA THR A 587 -4.76 3.30 -1.38
C THR A 587 -6.19 2.81 -1.19
N ILE A 588 -6.56 1.75 -1.90
CA ILE A 588 -7.82 1.04 -1.69
C ILE A 588 -7.68 -0.14 -0.72
N ALA A 589 -6.45 -0.51 -0.32
CA ALA A 589 -6.22 -1.56 0.66
C ALA A 589 -6.69 -1.13 2.06
N ASP A 590 -7.46 -1.98 2.74
CA ASP A 590 -7.89 -1.80 4.12
C ASP A 590 -7.03 -2.58 5.13
N HIS A 591 -5.92 -3.14 4.65
CA HIS A 591 -4.95 -3.94 5.41
C HIS A 591 -3.53 -3.63 4.93
N SER A 592 -2.53 -4.21 5.59
CA SER A 592 -1.12 -4.06 5.24
C SER A 592 -0.40 -5.40 5.25
N HIS A 593 0.61 -5.51 4.40
CA HIS A 593 1.57 -6.60 4.34
C HIS A 593 2.99 -6.08 4.57
N ARG A 594 3.95 -6.98 4.72
CA ARG A 594 5.36 -6.57 4.52
C ARG A 594 5.52 -6.04 3.09
N SER A 595 6.24 -4.96 2.89
CA SER A 595 6.66 -4.61 1.53
C SER A 595 7.80 -5.59 1.11
N ALA A 596 8.07 -5.90 -0.13
CA ALA A 596 7.57 -5.19 -1.28
C ALA A 596 6.69 -6.11 -2.13
N HIS A 597 5.65 -5.51 -2.72
CA HIS A 597 4.77 -6.20 -3.65
C HIS A 597 5.24 -5.98 -5.08
N GLY A 598 5.02 -6.98 -5.93
CA GLY A 598 5.30 -6.91 -7.36
C GLY A 598 4.42 -7.85 -8.17
N GLY A 599 4.20 -7.49 -9.42
CA GLY A 599 3.25 -8.17 -10.29
C GLY A 599 1.81 -8.03 -9.79
N ALA A 600 0.89 -7.78 -10.67
CA ALA A 600 -0.53 -7.75 -10.34
C ALA A 600 -1.32 -8.39 -11.47
N ARG A 601 -2.17 -9.37 -11.16
CA ARG A 601 -3.09 -9.98 -12.13
C ARG A 601 -4.45 -10.20 -11.49
N VAL A 602 -5.46 -9.60 -12.10
CA VAL A 602 -6.86 -9.87 -11.76
C VAL A 602 -7.24 -11.18 -12.44
N TYR A 603 -7.48 -12.21 -11.64
CA TYR A 603 -7.81 -13.52 -12.17
C TYR A 603 -9.24 -13.56 -12.70
N GLN A 604 -9.43 -13.83 -14.01
CA GLN A 604 -10.73 -13.76 -14.69
C GLN A 604 -11.05 -15.03 -15.49
N SER A 605 -10.16 -16.02 -15.47
CA SER A 605 -10.38 -17.29 -16.15
C SER A 605 -11.16 -18.27 -15.26
N ASP A 606 -11.85 -19.23 -15.90
CA ASP A 606 -12.64 -20.26 -15.19
C ASP A 606 -11.81 -21.50 -14.81
N ALA A 607 -10.46 -21.42 -14.86
CA ALA A 607 -9.59 -22.56 -14.51
C ALA A 607 -9.40 -22.73 -12.99
N PHE A 608 -9.46 -21.64 -12.22
CA PHE A 608 -9.45 -21.67 -10.77
C PHE A 608 -10.87 -21.80 -10.22
N PRO A 609 -11.04 -22.25 -8.95
CA PRO A 609 -12.33 -22.22 -8.29
C PRO A 609 -12.98 -20.83 -8.30
N GLU A 610 -14.32 -20.77 -8.37
CA GLU A 610 -15.10 -19.54 -8.57
C GLU A 610 -14.77 -18.44 -7.53
N GLU A 611 -14.44 -18.81 -6.28
CA GLU A 611 -14.08 -17.87 -5.22
C GLU A 611 -12.78 -17.08 -5.48
N HIS A 612 -11.98 -17.50 -6.48
CA HIS A 612 -10.77 -16.80 -6.89
C HIS A 612 -10.99 -15.83 -8.07
N LYS A 613 -12.13 -15.96 -8.75
CA LYS A 613 -12.46 -15.11 -9.87
C LYS A 613 -12.69 -13.66 -9.42
N GLY A 614 -12.08 -12.72 -10.13
CA GLY A 614 -12.09 -11.30 -9.76
C GLY A 614 -11.15 -10.91 -8.61
N ARG A 615 -10.44 -11.86 -7.98
CA ARG A 615 -9.36 -11.51 -7.04
C ARG A 615 -8.15 -11.01 -7.80
N ILE A 616 -7.41 -10.10 -7.19
CA ILE A 616 -6.10 -9.69 -7.68
C ILE A 616 -5.02 -10.45 -6.93
N PHE A 617 -4.14 -11.11 -7.69
CA PHE A 617 -2.96 -11.79 -7.17
C PHE A 617 -1.74 -10.91 -7.32
N MET A 618 -0.83 -10.97 -6.36
CA MET A 618 0.44 -10.26 -6.36
C MET A 618 1.51 -11.09 -5.66
N ALA A 619 2.75 -10.98 -6.11
CA ALA A 619 3.89 -11.55 -5.42
C ALA A 619 4.39 -10.59 -4.35
N ASN A 620 4.95 -11.12 -3.25
CA ASN A 620 5.57 -10.36 -2.19
C ASN A 620 6.95 -10.92 -1.88
N ILE A 621 7.98 -10.15 -2.23
CA ILE A 621 9.38 -10.60 -2.11
C ILE A 621 9.88 -10.69 -0.66
N HIS A 622 9.29 -9.96 0.28
CA HIS A 622 9.69 -10.00 1.69
C HIS A 622 8.86 -10.98 2.53
N GLU A 623 7.71 -11.39 2.05
CA GLU A 623 6.93 -12.50 2.64
C GLU A 623 7.23 -13.82 1.93
N HIS A 624 7.96 -13.76 0.81
CA HIS A 624 8.26 -14.92 -0.03
C HIS A 624 7.00 -15.68 -0.41
N ALA A 625 5.98 -14.95 -0.89
CA ALA A 625 4.63 -15.47 -1.06
C ALA A 625 3.93 -14.93 -2.31
N VAL A 626 2.91 -15.66 -2.78
CA VAL A 626 1.90 -15.15 -3.70
C VAL A 626 0.64 -14.90 -2.89
N LEU A 627 0.29 -13.62 -2.77
CA LEU A 627 -0.83 -13.10 -2.01
C LEU A 627 -2.03 -12.82 -2.92
N SER A 628 -3.21 -12.67 -2.34
CA SER A 628 -4.39 -12.21 -3.05
C SER A 628 -5.18 -11.18 -2.27
N ASP A 629 -5.79 -10.24 -2.99
CA ASP A 629 -6.79 -9.32 -2.45
C ASP A 629 -8.15 -9.52 -3.11
N ILE A 630 -9.21 -9.32 -2.32
CA ILE A 630 -10.59 -9.35 -2.77
C ILE A 630 -11.04 -7.93 -3.05
N LEU A 631 -11.30 -7.64 -4.32
CA LEU A 631 -11.73 -6.33 -4.78
C LEU A 631 -13.24 -6.13 -4.59
N ASN A 632 -13.65 -5.36 -3.58
CA ASN A 632 -15.04 -5.07 -3.31
C ASN A 632 -15.40 -3.67 -3.84
N LYS A 633 -16.38 -3.59 -4.72
CA LYS A 633 -16.90 -2.32 -5.23
C LYS A 633 -17.45 -1.46 -4.08
N LYS A 634 -17.05 -0.18 -4.04
CA LYS A 634 -17.53 0.81 -3.09
C LYS A 634 -17.62 2.19 -3.74
N GLY A 635 -18.86 2.70 -3.90
CA GLY A 635 -19.07 3.98 -4.55
C GLY A 635 -18.55 3.98 -5.97
N SER A 636 -17.71 4.98 -6.30
CA SER A 636 -17.05 5.10 -7.61
C SER A 636 -15.82 4.20 -7.77
N GLY A 637 -15.37 3.53 -6.73
CA GLY A 637 -14.13 2.74 -6.70
C GLY A 637 -14.27 1.44 -5.95
N PHE A 638 -13.20 1.07 -5.23
CA PHE A 638 -13.07 -0.24 -4.59
C PHE A 638 -12.46 -0.14 -3.18
N VAL A 639 -12.65 -1.22 -2.42
CA VAL A 639 -11.88 -1.56 -1.22
C VAL A 639 -11.29 -2.94 -1.44
N ALA A 640 -9.97 -3.05 -1.33
CA ALA A 640 -9.25 -4.30 -1.41
C ALA A 640 -9.09 -4.89 -0.01
N LYS A 641 -9.69 -6.04 0.23
CA LYS A 641 -9.60 -6.79 1.47
C LYS A 641 -8.61 -7.93 1.32
N HIS A 642 -7.90 -8.23 2.41
CA HIS A 642 -7.00 -9.38 2.43
C HIS A 642 -7.73 -10.67 2.03
N GLY A 643 -7.14 -11.37 1.06
CA GLY A 643 -7.55 -12.70 0.64
C GLY A 643 -6.66 -13.79 1.26
N ASP A 644 -6.69 -14.98 0.69
CA ASP A 644 -5.82 -16.08 1.13
C ASP A 644 -4.44 -15.98 0.44
N GLU A 645 -3.39 -16.41 1.12
CA GLU A 645 -2.11 -16.72 0.48
C GLU A 645 -2.29 -17.94 -0.43
N LEU A 646 -1.91 -17.80 -1.70
CA LEU A 646 -1.96 -18.91 -2.66
C LEU A 646 -0.75 -19.84 -2.52
N LEU A 647 0.42 -19.24 -2.26
CA LEU A 647 1.70 -19.91 -2.09
C LEU A 647 2.60 -19.16 -1.13
N THR A 648 3.31 -19.90 -0.26
CA THR A 648 4.43 -19.40 0.54
C THR A 648 5.67 -20.25 0.22
N ALA A 649 6.76 -19.62 -0.20
CA ALA A 649 7.98 -20.31 -0.62
C ALA A 649 8.80 -20.89 0.53
N ASN A 650 8.66 -20.34 1.75
CA ASN A 650 9.40 -20.73 2.96
C ASN A 650 10.94 -20.62 2.81
N ASN A 651 11.41 -19.85 1.87
CA ASN A 651 12.83 -19.60 1.62
C ASN A 651 13.05 -18.22 1.02
N ALA A 652 13.96 -17.45 1.62
CA ALA A 652 14.28 -16.10 1.21
C ALA A 652 15.12 -15.99 -0.08
N GLN A 653 15.52 -17.10 -0.69
CA GLN A 653 16.01 -17.12 -2.08
C GLN A 653 14.93 -16.79 -3.10
N TRP A 654 13.66 -17.09 -2.76
CA TRP A 654 12.53 -16.79 -3.63
C TRP A 654 12.24 -15.29 -3.64
N VAL A 655 12.33 -14.70 -4.82
CA VAL A 655 12.07 -13.28 -5.09
C VAL A 655 11.07 -13.20 -6.25
N GLY A 656 9.85 -13.64 -5.99
CA GLY A 656 8.74 -13.47 -6.93
C GLY A 656 8.29 -12.01 -7.00
N PHE A 657 8.22 -11.44 -8.22
CA PHE A 657 7.85 -10.03 -8.40
C PHE A 657 7.10 -9.73 -9.70
N SER A 658 6.87 -10.73 -10.55
CA SER A 658 6.04 -10.61 -11.75
C SER A 658 5.21 -11.86 -11.96
N MET A 659 4.05 -11.73 -12.58
CA MET A 659 3.18 -12.88 -12.85
C MET A 659 2.32 -12.68 -14.10
N GLU A 660 1.92 -13.81 -14.71
CA GLU A 660 1.04 -13.86 -15.87
C GLU A 660 0.06 -15.04 -15.76
N VAL A 661 -1.11 -14.89 -16.36
CA VAL A 661 -2.04 -16.01 -16.56
C VAL A 661 -1.78 -16.61 -17.92
N GLY A 662 -1.54 -17.92 -17.97
CA GLY A 662 -1.22 -18.63 -19.21
C GLY A 662 -2.46 -19.14 -19.99
N PRO A 663 -2.24 -19.73 -21.18
CA PRO A 663 -3.31 -20.27 -22.03
C PRO A 663 -4.07 -21.43 -21.37
N ASP A 664 -3.45 -22.11 -20.42
CA ASP A 664 -4.04 -23.17 -19.59
C ASP A 664 -4.79 -22.65 -18.35
N GLY A 665 -4.87 -21.31 -18.19
CA GLY A 665 -5.47 -20.67 -17.03
C GLY A 665 -4.64 -20.74 -15.75
N GLY A 666 -3.40 -21.28 -15.82
CA GLY A 666 -2.46 -21.30 -14.72
C GLY A 666 -1.91 -19.91 -14.39
N LEU A 667 -1.56 -19.70 -13.13
CA LEU A 667 -0.83 -18.51 -12.71
C LEU A 667 0.66 -18.82 -12.73
N TYR A 668 1.39 -18.09 -13.56
CA TYR A 668 2.84 -18.20 -13.70
C TYR A 668 3.51 -17.08 -12.94
N VAL A 669 4.49 -17.43 -12.11
CA VAL A 669 5.20 -16.47 -11.25
C VAL A 669 6.68 -16.49 -11.60
N LEU A 670 7.18 -15.33 -11.95
CA LEU A 670 8.60 -15.12 -12.21
C LEU A 670 9.32 -14.91 -10.91
N ASP A 671 10.33 -15.72 -10.64
CA ASP A 671 11.22 -15.68 -9.49
C ASP A 671 12.64 -15.34 -9.95
N TRP A 672 13.12 -14.18 -9.52
CA TRP A 672 14.50 -13.75 -9.75
C TRP A 672 15.52 -14.72 -9.11
N HIS A 673 15.10 -15.35 -8.02
CA HIS A 673 15.83 -16.35 -7.26
C HIS A 673 17.20 -15.89 -6.79
N ASP A 674 17.23 -14.82 -6.01
CA ASP A 674 18.44 -14.23 -5.43
C ASP A 674 18.21 -13.83 -3.98
N ALA A 675 19.20 -14.08 -3.11
CA ALA A 675 19.08 -13.78 -1.68
C ALA A 675 19.20 -12.28 -1.37
N ASP A 676 19.78 -11.47 -2.24
CA ASP A 676 19.89 -10.02 -2.01
C ASP A 676 18.68 -9.27 -2.58
N ILE A 677 17.69 -9.11 -1.73
CA ILE A 677 16.45 -8.44 -2.03
C ILE A 677 16.66 -6.93 -2.11
N CYS A 678 16.07 -6.30 -3.14
CA CYS A 678 16.25 -4.88 -3.46
C CYS A 678 17.73 -4.50 -3.64
N GLY A 679 18.46 -5.43 -4.09
CA GLY A 679 19.82 -5.60 -4.55
C GLY A 679 20.78 -4.43 -4.40
N LYS A 680 21.67 -4.59 -3.47
CA LYS A 680 22.96 -3.93 -3.55
C LYS A 680 23.90 -4.72 -4.44
N GLU A 681 23.72 -6.02 -4.52
CA GLU A 681 24.57 -6.94 -5.28
C GLU A 681 23.69 -8.04 -5.91
N VAL A 682 24.07 -8.54 -7.06
CA VAL A 682 23.57 -9.80 -7.60
C VAL A 682 24.43 -10.91 -7.02
N VAL A 683 23.84 -11.74 -6.15
CA VAL A 683 24.54 -12.83 -5.48
C VAL A 683 24.54 -14.09 -6.36
N ASN A 684 23.44 -14.37 -7.06
CA ASN A 684 23.22 -15.55 -7.88
C ASN A 684 22.93 -15.19 -9.33
N GLY A 685 23.93 -14.72 -10.08
CA GLY A 685 23.79 -14.30 -11.48
C GLY A 685 23.41 -15.39 -12.48
N GLU A 686 23.48 -16.66 -12.08
CA GLU A 686 23.21 -17.82 -12.94
C GLU A 686 21.90 -18.54 -12.57
N THR A 687 21.04 -17.90 -11.80
CA THR A 687 19.74 -18.45 -11.37
C THR A 687 18.56 -17.63 -11.86
N GLY A 688 17.38 -18.26 -11.84
CA GLY A 688 16.12 -17.64 -12.20
C GLY A 688 15.09 -18.69 -12.56
N ARG A 689 13.85 -18.54 -12.11
CA ARG A 689 12.82 -19.57 -12.25
C ARG A 689 11.47 -19.00 -12.62
N ILE A 690 10.64 -19.85 -13.21
CA ILE A 690 9.21 -19.61 -13.38
C ILE A 690 8.47 -20.76 -12.74
N PHE A 691 7.63 -20.45 -11.77
CA PHE A 691 6.72 -21.40 -11.13
C PHE A 691 5.33 -21.29 -11.73
N ARG A 692 4.70 -22.45 -11.98
CA ARG A 692 3.33 -22.57 -12.49
C ARG A 692 2.43 -23.08 -11.38
N ILE A 693 1.42 -22.30 -11.03
CA ILE A 693 0.43 -22.63 -9.97
C ILE A 693 -0.89 -22.97 -10.64
N MET A 694 -1.44 -24.13 -10.33
CA MET A 694 -2.70 -24.65 -10.88
C MET A 694 -3.55 -25.29 -9.81
N PRO A 695 -4.88 -25.31 -9.93
CA PRO A 695 -5.72 -26.23 -9.16
C PRO A 695 -5.35 -27.68 -9.48
N LYS A 696 -5.44 -28.56 -8.50
CA LYS A 696 -5.29 -30.02 -8.70
C LYS A 696 -6.31 -30.53 -9.69
N GLU A 697 -7.53 -29.98 -9.64
CA GLU A 697 -8.63 -30.21 -10.58
C GLU A 697 -8.99 -28.93 -11.30
N SER A 698 -8.38 -28.69 -12.46
CA SER A 698 -8.62 -27.46 -13.27
C SER A 698 -9.69 -27.72 -14.33
N LEU A 699 -10.63 -26.77 -14.47
CA LEU A 699 -11.62 -26.80 -15.54
C LEU A 699 -11.03 -26.52 -16.92
N ALA A 700 -9.84 -25.92 -16.99
CA ALA A 700 -9.13 -25.66 -18.24
C ALA A 700 -8.82 -26.92 -19.06
N LYS A 701 -8.80 -28.09 -18.42
CA LYS A 701 -8.67 -29.38 -19.14
C LYS A 701 -9.79 -29.62 -20.18
N ASN A 702 -10.94 -28.97 -19.98
CA ASN A 702 -12.11 -29.06 -20.86
C ASN A 702 -12.14 -27.97 -21.93
N TRP A 703 -11.17 -27.04 -21.95
CA TRP A 703 -11.13 -25.97 -22.96
C TRP A 703 -10.59 -26.56 -24.28
N GLU A 704 -11.45 -26.66 -25.27
CA GLU A 704 -11.08 -27.05 -26.60
C GLU A 704 -10.16 -26.00 -27.23
N GLY A 705 -9.09 -26.46 -27.90
CA GLY A 705 -8.14 -25.60 -28.60
C GLY A 705 -7.31 -24.65 -27.70
N ARG A 706 -7.20 -24.93 -26.40
CA ARG A 706 -6.49 -24.01 -25.45
C ARG A 706 -5.01 -23.78 -25.79
N TYR A 707 -4.40 -24.65 -26.57
CA TYR A 707 -3.02 -24.54 -27.04
C TYR A 707 -2.92 -24.24 -28.53
N ASP A 708 -4.04 -23.89 -29.17
CA ASP A 708 -4.04 -23.56 -30.60
C ASP A 708 -3.26 -22.26 -30.85
N ASP A 709 -2.60 -22.20 -32.00
CA ASP A 709 -1.94 -20.98 -32.45
C ASP A 709 -2.99 -19.94 -32.88
N LEU A 710 -3.19 -18.94 -32.06
CA LEU A 710 -4.19 -17.88 -32.27
C LEU A 710 -3.89 -17.05 -33.53
N ALA A 711 -2.60 -16.95 -33.92
CA ALA A 711 -2.20 -16.23 -35.13
C ALA A 711 -2.73 -16.88 -36.41
N LYS A 712 -3.00 -18.18 -36.38
CA LYS A 712 -3.57 -18.94 -37.50
C LYS A 712 -5.10 -18.96 -37.54
N MET A 713 -5.75 -18.53 -36.50
CA MET A 713 -7.22 -18.49 -36.41
C MET A 713 -7.82 -17.49 -37.41
N THR A 714 -9.00 -17.80 -37.93
CA THR A 714 -9.80 -16.85 -38.70
C THR A 714 -10.32 -15.71 -37.80
N ASP A 715 -10.66 -14.59 -38.42
CA ASP A 715 -11.19 -13.45 -37.67
C ASP A 715 -12.48 -13.82 -36.91
N LYS A 716 -13.31 -14.67 -37.50
CA LYS A 716 -14.52 -15.20 -36.90
C LYS A 716 -14.23 -15.99 -35.60
N GLN A 717 -13.19 -16.88 -35.66
CA GLN A 717 -12.75 -17.62 -34.46
C GLN A 717 -12.21 -16.68 -33.37
N LEU A 718 -11.40 -15.68 -33.74
CA LEU A 718 -10.91 -14.67 -32.80
C LEU A 718 -12.03 -13.83 -32.17
N VAL A 719 -13.08 -13.52 -32.89
CA VAL A 719 -14.28 -12.84 -32.38
C VAL A 719 -15.01 -13.74 -31.39
N GLU A 720 -15.15 -15.03 -31.67
CA GLU A 720 -15.80 -15.98 -30.76
C GLU A 720 -15.04 -16.08 -29.41
N LEU A 721 -13.72 -15.94 -29.43
CA LEU A 721 -12.90 -15.90 -28.22
C LEU A 721 -13.20 -14.73 -27.30
N GLN A 722 -13.95 -13.69 -27.72
CA GLN A 722 -14.44 -12.66 -26.80
C GLN A 722 -15.44 -13.22 -25.76
N LYS A 723 -15.98 -14.42 -25.99
CA LYS A 723 -16.82 -15.20 -25.06
C LYS A 723 -16.08 -16.34 -24.38
N SER A 724 -14.76 -16.42 -24.54
CA SER A 724 -13.94 -17.49 -23.96
C SER A 724 -13.99 -17.49 -22.43
N PRO A 725 -14.01 -18.67 -21.79
CA PRO A 725 -13.81 -18.81 -20.35
C PRO A 725 -12.35 -18.52 -19.93
N SER A 726 -11.44 -18.43 -20.89
CA SER A 726 -10.05 -18.05 -20.72
C SER A 726 -9.86 -16.57 -21.02
N ASP A 727 -9.46 -15.81 -20.01
CA ASP A 727 -9.17 -14.40 -20.16
C ASP A 727 -7.96 -14.15 -21.09
N TRP A 728 -6.93 -15.01 -21.01
CA TRP A 728 -5.77 -14.95 -21.89
C TRP A 728 -6.19 -14.99 -23.37
N HIS A 729 -7.06 -15.93 -23.76
CA HIS A 729 -7.52 -16.07 -25.14
C HIS A 729 -8.29 -14.84 -25.62
N SER A 730 -9.19 -14.31 -24.78
CA SER A 730 -9.98 -13.14 -25.18
C SER A 730 -9.12 -11.88 -25.33
N ARG A 731 -8.12 -11.69 -24.47
CA ARG A 731 -7.18 -10.57 -24.53
C ARG A 731 -6.24 -10.68 -25.74
N ARG A 732 -5.64 -11.85 -25.97
CA ARG A 732 -4.73 -12.07 -27.10
C ARG A 732 -5.48 -11.94 -28.43
N ALA A 733 -6.67 -12.54 -28.55
CA ALA A 733 -7.49 -12.40 -29.75
C ALA A 733 -7.77 -10.92 -30.10
N ARG A 734 -8.00 -10.07 -29.10
CA ARG A 734 -8.24 -8.63 -29.32
C ARG A 734 -7.00 -7.91 -29.86
N VAL A 735 -5.80 -8.23 -29.35
CA VAL A 735 -4.54 -7.67 -29.88
C VAL A 735 -4.31 -8.10 -31.33
N ILE A 736 -4.60 -9.37 -31.67
CA ILE A 736 -4.49 -9.87 -33.04
C ILE A 736 -5.49 -9.17 -33.97
N LEU A 737 -6.74 -9.01 -33.53
CA LEU A 737 -7.78 -8.28 -34.30
C LEU A 737 -7.35 -6.83 -34.55
N GLN A 738 -6.80 -6.14 -33.55
CA GLN A 738 -6.25 -4.78 -33.70
C GLN A 738 -5.10 -4.73 -34.72
N SER A 739 -4.17 -5.67 -34.65
CA SER A 739 -3.06 -5.78 -35.61
C SER A 739 -3.55 -5.99 -37.05
N ARG A 740 -4.51 -6.90 -37.24
CA ARG A 740 -5.11 -7.19 -38.56
C ARG A 740 -5.90 -6.00 -39.08
N ALA A 741 -6.65 -5.29 -38.23
CA ALA A 741 -7.33 -4.05 -38.61
C ALA A 741 -6.37 -3.01 -39.15
N THR A 742 -5.23 -2.82 -38.46
CA THR A 742 -4.18 -1.88 -38.89
C THR A 742 -3.59 -2.23 -40.24
N LYS A 743 -3.54 -3.50 -40.59
CA LYS A 743 -3.07 -4.01 -41.91
C LYS A 743 -4.18 -3.98 -42.96
N GLY A 744 -5.42 -3.64 -42.62
CA GLY A 744 -6.57 -3.68 -43.51
C GLY A 744 -6.98 -5.11 -43.94
N SER A 745 -6.69 -6.13 -43.14
CA SER A 745 -6.89 -7.54 -43.46
C SER A 745 -8.06 -8.22 -42.77
N LEU A 746 -8.92 -7.45 -42.03
CA LEU A 746 -10.05 -7.99 -41.30
C LEU A 746 -11.24 -8.35 -42.20
N ASP A 747 -11.89 -9.48 -41.86
CA ASP A 747 -13.16 -9.88 -42.47
C ASP A 747 -14.34 -9.04 -41.92
N ASN A 748 -15.08 -8.38 -42.80
CA ASN A 748 -16.26 -7.59 -42.44
C ASN A 748 -17.37 -8.42 -41.76
N ASN A 749 -17.49 -9.73 -42.05
CA ASN A 749 -18.46 -10.59 -41.40
C ASN A 749 -18.09 -10.82 -39.92
N ALA A 750 -16.81 -10.91 -39.58
CA ALA A 750 -16.34 -11.01 -38.20
C ALA A 750 -16.67 -9.73 -37.42
N LEU A 751 -16.57 -8.56 -38.06
CA LEU A 751 -16.97 -7.29 -37.43
C LEU A 751 -18.49 -7.23 -37.18
N ALA A 752 -19.32 -7.80 -38.06
CA ALA A 752 -20.75 -7.91 -37.85
C ALA A 752 -21.11 -8.87 -36.68
N ASP A 753 -20.33 -9.96 -36.52
CA ASP A 753 -20.48 -10.86 -35.36
C ASP A 753 -20.11 -10.14 -34.05
N LEU A 754 -19.04 -9.35 -34.00
CA LEU A 754 -18.68 -8.49 -32.87
C LEU A 754 -19.81 -7.50 -32.52
N GLN A 755 -20.39 -6.85 -33.53
CA GLN A 755 -21.51 -5.92 -33.33
C GLN A 755 -22.73 -6.65 -32.75
N THR A 756 -22.99 -7.88 -33.17
CA THR A 756 -24.08 -8.71 -32.64
C THR A 756 -23.86 -9.05 -31.16
N ILE A 757 -22.62 -9.43 -30.77
CA ILE A 757 -22.29 -9.69 -29.36
C ILE A 757 -22.51 -8.42 -28.53
N PHE A 758 -22.03 -7.28 -29.01
CA PHE A 758 -22.18 -6.00 -28.31
C PHE A 758 -23.66 -5.61 -28.09
N GLN A 759 -24.47 -5.74 -29.09
CA GLN A 759 -25.84 -5.26 -29.06
C GLN A 759 -26.83 -6.18 -28.31
N SER A 760 -26.64 -7.51 -28.38
CA SER A 760 -27.67 -8.48 -28.01
C SER A 760 -27.23 -9.54 -26.99
N ASN A 761 -25.97 -9.59 -26.56
CA ASN A 761 -25.55 -10.59 -25.58
C ASN A 761 -26.13 -10.27 -24.19
N ALA A 762 -26.64 -11.29 -23.51
CA ALA A 762 -27.19 -11.14 -22.17
C ALA A 762 -26.09 -10.87 -21.08
N ASN A 763 -24.85 -11.30 -21.34
CA ASN A 763 -23.72 -11.09 -20.43
C ASN A 763 -23.06 -9.74 -20.71
N SER A 764 -23.11 -8.82 -19.77
CA SER A 764 -22.52 -7.50 -19.92
C SER A 764 -20.99 -7.50 -20.07
N ASP A 765 -20.29 -8.51 -19.53
CA ASP A 765 -18.85 -8.62 -19.70
C ASP A 765 -18.48 -8.97 -21.15
N TYR A 766 -19.25 -9.84 -21.79
CA TYR A 766 -19.07 -10.15 -23.21
C TYR A 766 -19.42 -8.94 -24.08
N ARG A 767 -20.45 -8.16 -23.71
CA ARG A 767 -20.77 -6.90 -24.39
C ARG A 767 -19.63 -5.90 -24.29
N LEU A 768 -18.99 -5.76 -23.12
CA LEU A 768 -17.81 -4.90 -22.94
C LEU A 768 -16.62 -5.39 -23.77
N ARG A 769 -16.32 -6.69 -23.76
CA ARG A 769 -15.25 -7.28 -24.57
C ARG A 769 -15.49 -7.03 -26.07
N ALA A 770 -16.74 -7.11 -26.53
CA ALA A 770 -17.12 -6.79 -27.89
C ALA A 770 -17.02 -5.29 -28.20
N LEU A 771 -17.43 -4.42 -27.28
CA LEU A 771 -17.25 -2.96 -27.39
C LEU A 771 -15.77 -2.60 -27.58
N TRP A 772 -14.89 -3.16 -26.76
CA TRP A 772 -13.45 -2.98 -26.89
C TRP A 772 -12.91 -3.56 -28.21
N GLY A 773 -13.40 -4.74 -28.61
CA GLY A 773 -13.04 -5.34 -29.90
C GLY A 773 -13.42 -4.45 -31.09
N LEU A 774 -14.64 -3.90 -31.08
CA LEU A 774 -15.12 -2.93 -32.09
C LEU A 774 -14.28 -1.65 -32.09
N HIS A 775 -13.88 -1.19 -30.90
CA HIS A 775 -13.06 0.01 -30.76
C HIS A 775 -11.64 -0.17 -31.33
N VAL A 776 -10.94 -1.22 -30.92
CA VAL A 776 -9.55 -1.46 -31.38
C VAL A 776 -9.44 -1.79 -32.86
N THR A 777 -10.53 -2.29 -33.46
CA THR A 777 -10.63 -2.54 -34.90
C THR A 777 -11.10 -1.33 -35.70
N GLY A 778 -11.48 -0.23 -35.03
CA GLY A 778 -12.05 0.96 -35.67
C GLY A 778 -13.46 0.78 -36.20
N ALA A 779 -14.13 -0.31 -35.82
CA ALA A 779 -15.48 -0.64 -36.32
C ALA A 779 -16.62 0.03 -35.52
N ILE A 780 -16.36 0.51 -34.30
CA ILE A 780 -17.35 1.28 -33.52
C ILE A 780 -17.52 2.68 -34.10
N THR A 781 -18.73 3.13 -34.29
CA THR A 781 -19.00 4.51 -34.75
C THR A 781 -19.28 5.47 -33.60
N SER A 782 -19.07 6.77 -33.81
CA SER A 782 -19.46 7.79 -32.84
C SER A 782 -20.96 7.73 -32.50
N SER A 783 -21.81 7.35 -33.48
CA SER A 783 -23.23 7.16 -33.24
C SER A 783 -23.51 5.99 -32.31
N ASP A 784 -22.76 4.89 -32.39
CA ASP A 784 -22.92 3.75 -31.50
C ASP A 784 -22.51 4.11 -30.08
N LEU A 785 -21.40 4.84 -29.93
CA LEU A 785 -20.95 5.33 -28.63
C LEU A 785 -21.94 6.33 -28.02
N LEU A 786 -22.54 7.23 -28.82
CA LEU A 786 -23.58 8.14 -28.34
C LEU A 786 -24.83 7.41 -27.84
N LYS A 787 -25.27 6.35 -28.55
CA LYS A 787 -26.35 5.48 -28.08
C LYS A 787 -25.99 4.78 -26.78
N SER A 788 -24.74 4.35 -26.64
CA SER A 788 -24.22 3.64 -25.46
C SER A 788 -24.21 4.52 -24.20
N LEU A 789 -24.24 5.84 -24.33
CA LEU A 789 -24.41 6.76 -23.18
C LEU A 789 -25.75 6.57 -22.42
N SER A 790 -26.71 5.88 -23.02
CA SER A 790 -28.02 5.56 -22.42
C SER A 790 -28.17 4.07 -22.11
N ASP A 791 -27.09 3.28 -22.14
CA ASP A 791 -27.15 1.85 -21.86
C ASP A 791 -27.54 1.58 -20.40
N THR A 792 -28.17 0.45 -20.14
CA THR A 792 -28.57 0.05 -18.79
C THR A 792 -27.36 -0.31 -17.92
N ASP A 793 -26.27 -0.82 -18.52
CA ASP A 793 -25.04 -1.14 -17.81
C ASP A 793 -24.19 0.12 -17.59
N GLU A 794 -23.86 0.41 -16.34
CA GLU A 794 -23.08 1.60 -15.96
C GLU A 794 -21.69 1.61 -16.57
N TYR A 795 -21.03 0.45 -16.74
CA TYR A 795 -19.69 0.36 -17.31
C TYR A 795 -19.69 0.56 -18.82
N ILE A 796 -20.74 0.14 -19.52
CA ILE A 796 -20.91 0.48 -20.95
C ILE A 796 -21.05 2.00 -21.12
N ARG A 797 -21.87 2.66 -20.28
CA ARG A 797 -21.96 4.14 -20.28
C ARG A 797 -20.61 4.79 -19.98
N ALA A 798 -19.90 4.32 -18.95
CA ALA A 798 -18.60 4.83 -18.55
C ALA A 798 -17.57 4.69 -19.67
N TRP A 799 -17.46 3.51 -20.29
CA TRP A 799 -16.55 3.29 -21.41
C TRP A 799 -16.93 4.11 -22.65
N ALA A 800 -18.21 4.33 -22.93
CA ALA A 800 -18.64 5.20 -24.02
C ALA A 800 -18.13 6.64 -23.82
N ILE A 801 -18.18 7.18 -22.59
CA ILE A 801 -17.61 8.48 -22.24
C ILE A 801 -16.10 8.49 -22.51
N GLN A 802 -15.36 7.50 -22.03
CA GLN A 802 -13.90 7.43 -22.18
C GLN A 802 -13.49 7.35 -23.65
N LEU A 803 -14.15 6.49 -24.44
CA LEU A 803 -13.84 6.30 -25.85
C LEU A 803 -14.19 7.52 -26.70
N LEU A 804 -15.29 8.22 -26.42
CA LEU A 804 -15.65 9.49 -27.06
C LEU A 804 -14.63 10.61 -26.78
N CYS A 805 -13.92 10.52 -25.64
CA CYS A 805 -12.91 11.49 -25.25
C CYS A 805 -11.47 11.04 -25.58
N GLU A 806 -11.26 9.90 -26.26
CA GLU A 806 -9.91 9.37 -26.48
C GLU A 806 -9.01 10.34 -27.21
N ASP A 807 -9.50 10.98 -28.27
CA ASP A 807 -8.75 11.94 -29.07
C ASP A 807 -8.89 13.40 -28.55
N LYS A 808 -9.49 13.61 -27.37
CA LYS A 808 -9.71 14.93 -26.72
C LYS A 808 -10.59 15.88 -27.53
N ALA A 809 -11.40 15.36 -28.44
CA ALA A 809 -12.27 16.13 -29.32
C ALA A 809 -13.65 15.46 -29.49
N PRO A 810 -14.40 15.23 -28.36
CA PRO A 810 -15.76 14.68 -28.48
C PRO A 810 -16.68 15.65 -29.23
N SER A 811 -17.71 15.12 -29.89
CA SER A 811 -18.68 15.93 -30.65
C SER A 811 -19.51 16.84 -29.74
N ALA A 812 -20.07 17.92 -30.29
CA ALA A 812 -20.97 18.80 -29.54
C ALA A 812 -22.17 18.06 -28.93
N GLU A 813 -22.70 17.04 -29.63
CA GLU A 813 -23.77 16.19 -29.16
C GLU A 813 -23.34 15.38 -27.93
N ALA A 814 -22.12 14.79 -27.94
CA ALA A 814 -21.56 14.09 -26.79
C ALA A 814 -21.43 15.02 -25.57
N LEU A 815 -20.92 16.23 -25.78
CA LEU A 815 -20.76 17.23 -24.71
C LEU A 815 -22.09 17.61 -24.06
N ILE A 816 -23.16 17.78 -24.86
CA ILE A 816 -24.50 18.03 -24.34
C ILE A 816 -25.00 16.86 -23.50
N GLN A 817 -24.79 15.62 -23.96
CA GLN A 817 -25.16 14.42 -23.20
C GLN A 817 -24.36 14.30 -21.91
N PHE A 818 -23.05 14.58 -21.92
CA PHE A 818 -22.22 14.55 -20.73
C PHE A 818 -22.71 15.50 -19.64
N VAL A 819 -23.11 16.74 -20.00
CA VAL A 819 -23.67 17.69 -19.04
C VAL A 819 -25.00 17.18 -18.48
N LYS A 820 -25.85 16.55 -19.30
CA LYS A 820 -27.10 15.93 -18.85
C LYS A 820 -26.82 14.76 -17.90
N MET A 821 -25.90 13.84 -18.25
CA MET A 821 -25.51 12.71 -17.42
C MET A 821 -24.87 13.17 -16.11
N ALA A 822 -24.04 14.22 -16.12
CA ALA A 822 -23.46 14.80 -14.91
C ALA A 822 -24.50 15.26 -13.90
N LYS A 823 -25.69 15.63 -14.36
CA LYS A 823 -26.82 16.01 -13.51
C LYS A 823 -27.69 14.82 -13.09
N GLU A 824 -27.91 13.85 -13.98
CA GLU A 824 -29.02 12.89 -13.87
C GLU A 824 -28.57 11.44 -13.62
N ASP A 825 -27.32 11.08 -13.95
CA ASP A 825 -26.86 9.70 -13.82
C ASP A 825 -26.64 9.33 -12.34
N THR A 826 -27.31 8.27 -11.92
CA THR A 826 -27.27 7.79 -10.54
C THR A 826 -26.01 7.00 -10.19
N SER A 827 -25.22 6.59 -11.21
CA SER A 827 -24.02 5.79 -11.00
C SER A 827 -22.82 6.66 -10.60
N PRO A 828 -22.18 6.43 -9.45
CA PRO A 828 -20.94 7.10 -9.09
C PRO A 828 -19.78 6.72 -10.03
N VAL A 829 -19.81 5.55 -10.66
CA VAL A 829 -18.82 5.14 -11.69
C VAL A 829 -18.95 6.02 -12.93
N VAL A 830 -20.16 6.24 -13.43
CA VAL A 830 -20.39 7.12 -14.59
C VAL A 830 -19.96 8.55 -14.27
N ARG A 831 -20.29 9.06 -13.08
CA ARG A 831 -19.82 10.38 -12.64
C ARG A 831 -18.30 10.46 -12.58
N LEU A 832 -17.61 9.39 -12.16
CA LEU A 832 -16.15 9.33 -12.15
C LEU A 832 -15.56 9.48 -13.56
N TYR A 833 -16.13 8.81 -14.55
CA TYR A 833 -15.68 8.91 -15.94
C TYR A 833 -15.99 10.28 -16.56
N LEU A 834 -17.09 10.91 -16.18
CA LEU A 834 -17.38 12.30 -16.58
C LEU A 834 -16.36 13.29 -15.99
N ILE A 835 -15.94 13.08 -14.74
CA ILE A 835 -14.88 13.90 -14.13
C ILE A 835 -13.55 13.69 -14.85
N SER A 836 -13.21 12.47 -15.18
CA SER A 836 -12.01 12.15 -15.96
C SER A 836 -12.07 12.85 -17.34
N ALA A 837 -13.24 12.86 -17.98
CA ALA A 837 -13.46 13.53 -19.25
C ALA A 837 -13.27 15.05 -19.18
N MET A 838 -13.55 15.72 -18.03
CA MET A 838 -13.33 17.15 -17.86
C MET A 838 -11.89 17.59 -18.19
N GLN A 839 -10.90 16.72 -17.98
CA GLN A 839 -9.50 17.00 -18.28
C GLN A 839 -9.15 16.80 -19.77
N ARG A 840 -10.13 16.41 -20.59
CA ARG A 840 -9.94 16.01 -22.00
C ARG A 840 -10.84 16.76 -22.98
N ILE A 841 -11.61 17.74 -22.51
CA ILE A 841 -12.58 18.51 -23.28
C ILE A 841 -12.31 20.02 -23.14
N ASP A 842 -13.07 20.82 -23.83
CA ASP A 842 -12.98 22.29 -23.75
C ASP A 842 -13.42 22.82 -22.36
N ASN A 843 -12.86 23.96 -21.98
CA ASN A 843 -13.09 24.56 -20.66
C ASN A 843 -14.55 24.87 -20.37
N GLU A 844 -15.35 25.31 -21.37
CA GLU A 844 -16.75 25.68 -21.13
C GLU A 844 -17.61 24.45 -20.85
N SER A 845 -17.39 23.36 -21.57
CA SER A 845 -18.04 22.07 -21.31
C SER A 845 -17.61 21.49 -19.97
N ALA A 846 -16.32 21.58 -19.63
CA ALA A 846 -15.78 21.16 -18.34
C ALA A 846 -16.42 21.93 -17.17
N TRP A 847 -16.62 23.24 -17.29
CA TRP A 847 -17.34 24.05 -16.31
C TRP A 847 -18.78 23.58 -16.12
N LYS A 848 -19.52 23.35 -17.20
CA LYS A 848 -20.91 22.87 -17.11
C LYS A 848 -21.02 21.53 -16.43
N ILE A 849 -20.09 20.62 -16.69
CA ILE A 849 -20.03 19.31 -16.03
C ILE A 849 -19.71 19.48 -14.55
N ALA A 850 -18.69 20.26 -14.19
CA ALA A 850 -18.29 20.52 -12.81
C ALA A 850 -19.44 21.10 -11.98
N GLU A 851 -20.20 22.06 -12.53
CA GLU A 851 -21.34 22.70 -11.88
C GLU A 851 -22.48 21.71 -11.57
N GLN A 852 -22.68 20.67 -12.39
CA GLN A 852 -23.66 19.63 -12.10
C GLN A 852 -23.11 18.63 -11.07
N LEU A 853 -21.89 18.14 -11.26
CA LEU A 853 -21.26 17.18 -10.35
C LEU A 853 -21.11 17.71 -8.93
N ALA A 854 -20.83 19.01 -8.77
CA ALA A 854 -20.71 19.66 -7.47
C ALA A 854 -22.04 19.69 -6.66
N ARG A 855 -23.15 19.28 -7.25
CA ARG A 855 -24.48 19.21 -6.59
C ARG A 855 -24.80 17.83 -6.01
N HIS A 856 -23.99 16.81 -6.28
CA HIS A 856 -24.17 15.46 -5.76
C HIS A 856 -23.60 15.36 -4.35
N GLY A 857 -24.38 15.75 -3.34
CA GLY A 857 -23.98 15.70 -1.93
C GLY A 857 -23.69 14.28 -1.43
N GLU A 858 -24.31 13.27 -2.04
CA GLU A 858 -24.07 11.85 -1.79
C GLU A 858 -22.62 11.42 -2.10
N ASP A 859 -21.92 12.17 -2.93
CA ASP A 859 -20.55 11.90 -3.33
C ASP A 859 -19.49 12.44 -2.33
N ASN A 860 -19.92 13.21 -1.33
CA ASN A 860 -19.00 13.89 -0.40
C ASN A 860 -18.01 12.95 0.31
N GLU A 861 -18.47 11.76 0.67
CA GLU A 861 -17.66 10.74 1.36
C GLU A 861 -17.09 9.67 0.39
N ASP A 862 -17.25 9.85 -0.91
CA ASP A 862 -16.66 8.93 -1.89
C ASP A 862 -15.13 9.04 -1.90
N HIS A 863 -14.47 7.91 -2.04
CA HIS A 863 -13.01 7.81 -1.98
C HIS A 863 -12.30 8.65 -3.06
N ASN A 864 -12.91 8.75 -4.25
CA ASN A 864 -12.33 9.35 -5.43
C ASN A 864 -12.99 10.67 -5.83
N LEU A 865 -14.33 10.72 -5.87
CA LEU A 865 -15.09 11.76 -6.56
C LEU A 865 -14.75 13.19 -6.12
N PRO A 866 -14.69 13.54 -4.81
CA PRO A 866 -14.37 14.91 -4.40
C PRO A 866 -13.00 15.37 -4.88
N LYS A 867 -12.00 14.47 -4.84
CA LYS A 867 -10.62 14.77 -5.24
C LYS A 867 -10.50 14.87 -6.76
N MET A 868 -11.14 13.95 -7.48
CA MET A 868 -11.15 13.96 -8.94
C MET A 868 -11.87 15.19 -9.49
N ILE A 869 -12.99 15.64 -8.89
CA ILE A 869 -13.64 16.92 -9.23
C ILE A 869 -12.63 18.06 -9.07
N TRP A 870 -11.85 18.06 -7.97
CA TRP A 870 -10.83 19.07 -7.76
C TRP A 870 -9.75 19.04 -8.85
N PHE A 871 -9.26 17.87 -9.24
CA PHE A 871 -8.22 17.75 -10.26
C PHE A 871 -8.68 18.25 -11.62
N GLY A 872 -9.94 18.06 -11.99
CA GLY A 872 -10.53 18.61 -13.20
C GLY A 872 -10.88 20.10 -13.12
N LEU A 873 -11.24 20.58 -11.92
CA LEU A 873 -11.66 21.98 -11.69
C LEU A 873 -10.48 22.94 -11.48
N GLU A 874 -9.39 22.49 -10.85
CA GLU A 874 -8.25 23.34 -10.46
C GLU A 874 -7.70 24.19 -11.62
N PRO A 875 -7.45 23.65 -12.82
CA PRO A 875 -6.97 24.45 -13.95
C PRO A 875 -7.98 25.54 -14.37
N LEU A 876 -9.27 25.28 -14.20
CA LEU A 876 -10.34 26.19 -14.57
C LEU A 876 -10.45 27.38 -13.61
N VAL A 877 -10.13 27.19 -12.32
CA VAL A 877 -10.17 28.26 -11.30
C VAL A 877 -9.28 29.44 -11.72
N LYS A 878 -8.10 29.16 -12.31
CA LYS A 878 -7.21 30.20 -12.81
C LYS A 878 -7.84 31.03 -13.94
N THR A 879 -8.65 30.41 -14.79
CA THR A 879 -9.26 31.08 -15.96
C THR A 879 -10.46 31.93 -15.57
N ASN A 880 -11.26 31.52 -14.58
CA ASN A 880 -12.45 32.23 -14.12
C ASN A 880 -12.67 32.07 -12.59
N PRO A 881 -11.93 32.84 -11.76
CA PRO A 881 -12.07 32.75 -10.29
C PRO A 881 -13.47 33.11 -9.78
N ASN A 882 -14.17 34.00 -10.43
CA ASN A 882 -15.53 34.40 -10.02
C ASN A 882 -16.54 33.26 -10.21
N ARG A 883 -16.50 32.55 -11.35
CA ARG A 883 -17.34 31.39 -11.62
C ARG A 883 -17.01 30.25 -10.64
N ALA A 884 -15.71 30.07 -10.33
CA ALA A 884 -15.27 29.10 -9.32
C ALA A 884 -15.86 29.40 -7.94
N LEU A 885 -15.87 30.66 -7.50
CA LEU A 885 -16.46 31.06 -6.22
C LEU A 885 -17.99 30.95 -6.21
N GLU A 886 -18.66 31.17 -7.34
CA GLU A 886 -20.08 30.93 -7.46
C GLU A 886 -20.39 29.44 -7.27
N LEU A 887 -19.67 28.55 -7.96
CA LEU A 887 -19.75 27.12 -7.77
C LEU A 887 -19.45 26.74 -6.30
N ALA A 888 -18.36 27.25 -5.72
CA ALA A 888 -17.97 26.99 -4.33
C ALA A 888 -19.03 27.43 -3.31
N SER A 889 -19.76 28.51 -3.62
CA SER A 889 -20.81 29.02 -2.76
C SER A 889 -22.06 28.11 -2.72
N GLN A 890 -22.28 27.30 -3.75
CA GLN A 890 -23.48 26.48 -3.96
C GLN A 890 -23.24 24.98 -3.87
N THR A 891 -21.97 24.53 -3.93
CA THR A 891 -21.64 23.09 -3.95
C THR A 891 -22.17 22.35 -2.72
N GLU A 892 -22.59 21.10 -2.93
CA GLU A 892 -22.93 20.14 -1.86
C GLU A 892 -21.70 19.39 -1.32
N ILE A 893 -20.51 19.63 -1.91
CA ILE A 893 -19.24 19.02 -1.54
C ILE A 893 -18.33 20.05 -0.87
N PRO A 894 -18.28 20.15 0.45
CA PRO A 894 -17.53 21.19 1.19
C PRO A 894 -16.04 21.28 0.82
N LEU A 895 -15.43 20.13 0.48
CA LEU A 895 -14.03 20.06 0.06
C LEU A 895 -13.76 20.96 -1.16
N ILE A 896 -14.66 21.01 -2.11
CA ILE A 896 -14.53 21.85 -3.32
C ILE A 896 -14.56 23.33 -2.95
N ALA A 897 -15.47 23.74 -2.06
CA ALA A 897 -15.55 25.11 -1.57
C ALA A 897 -14.26 25.56 -0.87
N LYS A 898 -13.71 24.67 -0.05
CA LYS A 898 -12.43 24.87 0.65
C LYS A 898 -11.28 25.08 -0.35
N TYR A 899 -11.15 24.18 -1.32
CA TYR A 899 -10.03 24.18 -2.25
C TYR A 899 -10.09 25.34 -3.26
N VAL A 900 -11.26 25.71 -3.73
CA VAL A 900 -11.46 26.89 -4.58
C VAL A 900 -11.03 28.16 -3.83
N ALA A 901 -11.48 28.35 -2.59
CA ALA A 901 -11.08 29.51 -1.79
C ALA A 901 -9.57 29.54 -1.53
N ARG A 902 -8.97 28.40 -1.19
CA ARG A 902 -7.52 28.28 -1.02
C ARG A 902 -6.76 28.62 -2.28
N ARG A 903 -7.17 28.08 -3.42
CA ARG A 903 -6.51 28.28 -4.72
C ARG A 903 -6.47 29.75 -5.15
N ILE A 904 -7.56 30.47 -4.88
CA ILE A 904 -7.67 31.89 -5.21
C ILE A 904 -6.75 32.73 -4.27
N VAL A 905 -6.70 32.37 -3.01
CA VAL A 905 -5.78 33.02 -2.05
C VAL A 905 -4.32 32.72 -2.39
N ASP A 906 -3.99 31.49 -2.77
CA ASP A 906 -2.64 31.12 -3.24
C ASP A 906 -2.23 31.91 -4.49
N ALA A 907 -3.20 32.32 -5.33
CA ALA A 907 -2.99 33.22 -6.45
C ALA A 907 -2.92 34.73 -6.09
N ASN A 908 -2.79 35.09 -4.81
CA ASN A 908 -2.73 36.44 -4.28
C ASN A 908 -4.01 37.29 -4.46
N ALA A 909 -5.19 36.68 -4.52
CA ALA A 909 -6.48 37.36 -4.67
C ALA A 909 -7.46 37.11 -3.50
N PRO A 910 -7.05 37.33 -2.22
CA PRO A 910 -7.92 37.08 -1.08
C PRO A 910 -9.16 37.99 -1.04
N GLU A 911 -9.10 39.21 -1.62
CA GLU A 911 -10.23 40.15 -1.73
C GLU A 911 -11.41 39.56 -2.52
N THR A 912 -11.14 38.69 -3.47
CA THR A 912 -12.19 38.02 -4.27
C THR A 912 -12.96 37.02 -3.41
N VAL A 913 -12.26 36.24 -2.57
CA VAL A 913 -12.90 35.31 -1.62
C VAL A 913 -13.69 36.08 -0.56
N ILE A 914 -13.13 37.18 -0.04
CA ILE A 914 -13.80 38.06 0.94
C ILE A 914 -15.11 38.61 0.36
N THR A 915 -15.10 39.03 -0.91
CA THR A 915 -16.30 39.53 -1.61
C THR A 915 -17.38 38.45 -1.71
N ALA A 916 -17.00 37.18 -1.95
CA ALA A 916 -17.94 36.05 -1.96
C ALA A 916 -18.49 35.76 -0.54
N LEU A 917 -17.63 35.79 0.48
CA LEU A 917 -18.02 35.60 1.90
C LEU A 917 -19.01 36.69 2.39
N ALA A 918 -18.91 37.91 1.87
CA ALA A 918 -19.84 39.00 2.20
C ALA A 918 -21.32 38.69 1.86
N LYS A 919 -21.53 37.77 0.89
CA LYS A 919 -22.87 37.32 0.45
C LYS A 919 -23.47 36.21 1.35
N ASN A 920 -22.75 35.82 2.40
CA ASN A 920 -23.14 34.74 3.32
C ASN A 920 -23.43 33.40 2.62
N PRO A 921 -22.44 32.81 1.90
CA PRO A 921 -22.64 31.59 1.13
C PRO A 921 -22.93 30.38 2.03
N LYS A 922 -23.60 29.36 1.51
CA LYS A 922 -23.88 28.10 2.19
C LYS A 922 -22.60 27.48 2.78
N ASN A 923 -21.50 27.49 2.05
CA ASN A 923 -20.21 26.88 2.41
C ASN A 923 -19.24 27.88 3.07
N GLN A 924 -19.75 28.84 3.82
CA GLN A 924 -18.94 29.90 4.43
C GLN A 924 -17.79 29.36 5.27
N VAL A 925 -18.02 28.31 6.10
CA VAL A 925 -17.00 27.71 6.96
C VAL A 925 -15.89 27.10 6.10
N SER A 926 -16.21 26.27 5.13
CA SER A 926 -15.23 25.63 4.24
C SER A 926 -14.42 26.64 3.43
N MET A 927 -15.06 27.71 2.96
CA MET A 927 -14.35 28.80 2.27
C MET A 927 -13.39 29.55 3.21
N LEU A 928 -13.77 29.77 4.47
CA LEU A 928 -12.89 30.36 5.49
C LEU A 928 -11.71 29.44 5.83
N GLU A 929 -11.94 28.14 5.94
CA GLU A 929 -10.87 27.14 6.08
C GLU A 929 -9.87 27.22 4.93
N GLY A 930 -10.37 27.23 3.69
CA GLY A 930 -9.54 27.36 2.49
C GLY A 930 -8.75 28.67 2.48
N MET A 931 -9.39 29.77 2.82
CA MET A 931 -8.72 31.07 2.93
C MET A 931 -7.63 31.08 4.02
N ARG A 932 -7.91 30.54 5.20
CA ARG A 932 -6.93 30.37 6.26
C ARG A 932 -5.71 29.57 5.81
N ASP A 933 -5.98 28.42 5.14
CA ASP A 933 -4.93 27.50 4.67
C ASP A 933 -4.07 28.15 3.57
N GLY A 934 -4.65 28.95 2.68
CA GLY A 934 -3.92 29.71 1.64
C GLY A 934 -3.11 30.88 2.19
N LEU A 935 -3.45 31.36 3.38
CA LEU A 935 -2.68 32.39 4.10
C LEU A 935 -1.60 31.80 5.02
N GLU A 936 -1.43 30.49 5.06
CA GLU A 936 -0.45 29.86 5.93
C GLU A 936 0.99 30.20 5.51
N GLY A 937 1.82 30.62 6.50
CA GLY A 937 3.20 31.04 6.25
C GLY A 937 3.36 32.41 5.62
N ARG A 938 2.27 33.14 5.35
CA ARG A 938 2.29 34.49 4.76
C ARG A 938 2.05 35.54 5.84
N PHE A 939 3.02 36.42 6.08
CA PHE A 939 3.01 37.41 7.16
C PHE A 939 3.07 38.85 6.67
N ASP A 940 3.21 39.04 5.38
CA ASP A 940 3.43 40.32 4.67
C ASP A 940 2.15 40.89 4.04
N LEU A 941 1.05 40.16 4.13
CA LEU A 941 -0.22 40.58 3.54
C LEU A 941 -0.93 41.62 4.42
N LYS A 942 -1.20 42.78 3.85
CA LYS A 942 -2.14 43.74 4.42
C LYS A 942 -3.58 43.23 4.22
N ALA A 943 -4.43 43.51 5.20
CA ALA A 943 -5.85 43.23 5.05
C ALA A 943 -6.43 43.95 3.82
N PRO A 944 -7.12 43.23 2.93
CA PRO A 944 -7.85 43.89 1.84
C PRO A 944 -8.91 44.88 2.38
N ALA A 945 -9.22 45.94 1.64
CA ALA A 945 -10.09 47.03 2.08
C ALA A 945 -11.52 46.54 2.48
N ASN A 946 -11.99 45.46 1.82
CA ASN A 946 -13.30 44.87 2.10
C ASN A 946 -13.32 43.95 3.34
N TRP A 947 -12.15 43.63 3.94
CA TRP A 947 -12.05 42.67 5.06
C TRP A 947 -12.76 43.16 6.34
N THR A 948 -12.55 44.40 6.74
CA THR A 948 -13.07 44.94 8.01
C THR A 948 -14.61 44.79 8.11
N ALA A 949 -15.33 45.07 7.03
CA ALA A 949 -16.78 44.98 6.99
C ALA A 949 -17.28 43.54 7.05
N VAL A 950 -16.57 42.62 6.37
CA VAL A 950 -16.90 41.19 6.34
C VAL A 950 -16.55 40.53 7.68
N TYR A 951 -15.39 40.82 8.24
CA TYR A 951 -14.98 40.36 9.57
C TYR A 951 -15.96 40.74 10.66
N ALA A 952 -16.48 41.98 10.64
CA ALA A 952 -17.48 42.44 11.60
C ALA A 952 -18.77 41.58 11.57
N LYS A 953 -19.15 41.05 10.40
CA LYS A 953 -20.28 40.12 10.26
C LYS A 953 -19.90 38.70 10.70
N LEU A 954 -18.75 38.19 10.25
CA LEU A 954 -18.30 36.83 10.51
C LEU A 954 -18.10 36.56 12.00
N ARG A 955 -17.61 37.51 12.80
CA ARG A 955 -17.42 37.35 14.25
C ARG A 955 -18.73 37.17 15.03
N LEU A 956 -19.88 37.48 14.39
CA LEU A 956 -21.21 37.33 14.98
C LEU A 956 -21.96 36.10 14.40
N ALA A 957 -21.37 35.40 13.46
CA ALA A 957 -21.93 34.21 12.86
C ALA A 957 -22.01 33.03 13.84
N LYS A 958 -22.79 32.01 13.50
CA LYS A 958 -22.88 30.76 14.27
C LYS A 958 -21.79 29.76 13.87
N GLY A 959 -21.49 28.80 14.74
CA GLY A 959 -20.53 27.71 14.49
C GLY A 959 -19.08 28.19 14.47
N ASP A 960 -18.25 27.63 13.60
CA ASP A 960 -16.78 27.82 13.57
C ASP A 960 -16.33 29.08 12.81
N ALA A 961 -17.25 29.74 12.09
CA ALA A 961 -16.94 30.93 11.29
C ALA A 961 -16.30 32.08 12.11
N PRO A 962 -16.75 32.41 13.33
CA PRO A 962 -16.09 33.45 14.13
C PRO A 962 -14.65 33.15 14.45
N GLN A 963 -14.33 31.91 14.78
CA GLN A 963 -12.99 31.48 15.14
C GLN A 963 -12.06 31.50 13.93
N LEU A 964 -12.50 30.97 12.79
CA LEU A 964 -11.75 31.02 11.54
C LEU A 964 -11.51 32.47 11.08
N ALA A 965 -12.53 33.32 11.15
CA ALA A 965 -12.39 34.74 10.82
C ALA A 965 -11.38 35.45 11.72
N GLN A 966 -11.33 35.11 13.03
CA GLN A 966 -10.32 35.64 13.96
C GLN A 966 -8.90 35.19 13.56
N GLN A 967 -8.71 33.94 13.21
CA GLN A 967 -7.42 33.41 12.72
C GLN A 967 -6.96 34.11 11.45
N ILE A 968 -7.87 34.35 10.51
CA ILE A 968 -7.58 35.10 9.28
C ILE A 968 -7.23 36.56 9.58
N ALA A 969 -8.00 37.25 10.47
CA ALA A 969 -7.72 38.61 10.91
C ALA A 969 -6.31 38.77 11.49
N GLN A 970 -5.88 37.80 12.30
CA GLN A 970 -4.53 37.76 12.85
C GLN A 970 -3.46 37.68 11.77
N ARG A 971 -3.70 36.90 10.70
CA ARG A 971 -2.76 36.80 9.55
C ARG A 971 -2.66 38.12 8.79
N PHE A 972 -3.73 38.89 8.74
CA PHE A 972 -3.74 40.26 8.19
C PHE A 972 -3.20 41.36 9.13
N GLY A 973 -2.75 40.99 10.32
CA GLY A 973 -2.13 41.96 11.19
C GLY A 973 -3.05 42.61 12.23
N ASP A 974 -4.26 42.11 12.41
CA ASP A 974 -5.21 42.65 13.41
C ASP A 974 -4.66 42.45 14.83
N THR A 975 -4.44 43.57 15.50
CA THR A 975 -3.87 43.58 16.85
C THR A 975 -4.89 43.15 17.92
N GLU A 976 -6.20 43.46 17.75
CA GLU A 976 -7.27 43.04 18.65
C GLU A 976 -7.44 41.51 18.61
N ALA A 977 -7.48 40.97 17.41
CA ALA A 977 -7.56 39.51 17.21
C ALA A 977 -6.34 38.79 17.83
N THR A 978 -5.15 39.36 17.71
CA THR A 978 -3.93 38.82 18.31
C THR A 978 -4.00 38.88 19.86
N GLN A 979 -4.42 39.98 20.43
CA GLN A 979 -4.59 40.13 21.88
C GLN A 979 -5.62 39.14 22.44
N LYS A 980 -6.74 38.94 21.75
CA LYS A 980 -7.76 37.97 22.14
C LYS A 980 -7.21 36.53 22.14
N SER A 981 -6.40 36.17 21.17
CA SER A 981 -5.72 34.86 21.16
C SER A 981 -4.71 34.72 22.30
N MET A 982 -3.96 35.78 22.60
CA MET A 982 -3.07 35.81 23.77
C MET A 982 -3.84 35.63 25.08
N LEU A 983 -5.00 36.26 25.23
CA LEU A 983 -5.86 36.06 26.38
C LEU A 983 -6.38 34.61 26.48
N THR A 984 -6.82 34.04 25.36
CA THR A 984 -7.27 32.65 25.29
C THR A 984 -6.13 31.68 25.67
N LEU A 985 -4.92 31.93 25.19
CA LEU A 985 -3.74 31.11 25.48
C LEU A 985 -3.39 31.16 26.98
N LYS A 986 -3.43 32.35 27.60
CA LYS A 986 -3.14 32.58 29.02
C LYS A 986 -4.25 32.06 29.93
N ASN A 987 -5.47 31.92 29.45
CA ASN A 987 -6.59 31.45 30.27
C ASN A 987 -6.50 29.94 30.49
N LYS A 988 -6.04 29.52 31.65
CA LYS A 988 -5.89 28.10 32.02
C LYS A 988 -7.22 27.33 32.04
N ASN A 989 -8.35 28.02 32.18
CA ASN A 989 -9.69 27.42 32.18
C ASN A 989 -10.31 27.29 30.77
N ALA A 990 -9.71 27.89 29.75
CA ALA A 990 -10.17 27.72 28.40
C ALA A 990 -9.89 26.28 27.90
N PRO A 991 -10.77 25.68 27.06
CA PRO A 991 -10.56 24.37 26.51
C PRO A 991 -9.20 24.23 25.84
N LEU A 992 -8.51 23.09 26.03
CA LEU A 992 -7.16 22.87 25.54
C LEU A 992 -7.07 23.09 24.03
N VAL A 993 -8.08 22.64 23.28
CA VAL A 993 -8.17 22.81 21.81
C VAL A 993 -8.15 24.30 21.44
N GLN A 994 -8.90 25.15 22.14
CA GLN A 994 -8.91 26.60 21.89
C GLN A 994 -7.56 27.25 22.23
N ARG A 995 -6.90 26.82 23.30
CA ARG A 995 -5.56 27.28 23.66
C ARG A 995 -4.50 26.87 22.67
N GLN A 996 -4.56 25.64 22.15
CA GLN A 996 -3.66 25.14 21.09
C GLN A 996 -3.86 25.91 19.78
N GLN A 997 -5.09 26.15 19.38
CA GLN A 997 -5.41 26.96 18.19
C GLN A 997 -4.92 28.41 18.35
N ALA A 998 -5.10 28.99 19.53
CA ALA A 998 -4.57 30.31 19.84
C ALA A 998 -3.05 30.36 19.78
N LEU A 999 -2.37 29.31 20.30
CA LEU A 999 -0.90 29.20 20.21
C LEU A 999 -0.43 29.09 18.76
N GLN A 1000 -1.07 28.22 17.97
CA GLN A 1000 -0.74 28.06 16.55
C GLN A 1000 -0.91 29.38 15.79
N ALA A 1001 -2.01 30.08 16.02
CA ALA A 1001 -2.27 31.37 15.38
C ALA A 1001 -1.23 32.45 15.72
N ILE A 1002 -0.70 32.45 16.96
CA ILE A 1002 0.33 33.40 17.41
C ILE A 1002 1.71 32.94 16.91
N ALA A 1003 2.04 31.65 17.04
CA ALA A 1003 3.31 31.06 16.62
C ALA A 1003 3.55 31.20 15.10
N ALA A 1004 2.49 31.16 14.31
CA ALA A 1004 2.54 31.39 12.88
C ALA A 1004 3.16 32.75 12.49
N ARG A 1005 3.22 33.70 13.38
CA ARG A 1005 3.83 35.03 13.16
C ARG A 1005 5.30 35.20 13.60
N LYS A 1006 5.94 34.16 14.13
CA LYS A 1006 7.33 34.20 14.62
C LYS A 1006 7.60 35.42 15.52
N ARG A 1007 6.67 35.80 16.40
CA ARG A 1007 6.87 36.92 17.32
C ARG A 1007 7.72 36.50 18.50
N GLU A 1008 8.75 37.31 18.80
CA GLU A 1008 9.63 37.19 19.99
C GLU A 1008 8.87 37.23 21.32
N GLU A 1009 7.63 37.69 21.31
CA GLU A 1009 6.75 37.79 22.48
C GLU A 1009 6.21 36.43 22.98
N LEU A 1010 6.55 35.31 22.37
CA LEU A 1010 6.16 33.97 22.76
C LEU A 1010 7.21 33.24 23.61
N VAL A 1011 8.39 33.82 23.76
CA VAL A 1011 9.51 33.26 24.56
C VAL A 1011 9.39 33.64 26.07
#